data_389a7f97775eec90e590fc9654f159a1
#
_entry.id   389a7f97775eec90e590fc9654f159a1
#
_cell.length_a   1.000
_cell.length_b   1.000
_cell.length_c   1.000
_cell.angle_alpha   90.00
_cell.angle_beta   90.00
_cell.angle_gamma   90.00
#
_symmetry.space_group_name_H-M   'P 1'
#
loop_
_entity.id
_entity.type
_entity.pdbx_description
1 polymer ?
#
loop_
_entity_poly.entity_id
_entity_poly.type
_entity_poly.pdbx_seq_one_letter_code
_entity_poly.pdbx_strand_id
1 'polypeptide(L)'
;MTKDTPVLHRALFEPRRIALIGASTDPSRITARVQLYLQKHGYRGEILPVHPRERAVLGLPAYPSVSDIPGEVDLAYILLNTPHVEGVIDAVAAKGIPAACILADGFAEAGPEGQALQARLLATARRAGLRLLGPNSMGVMNLNAGMACTVNAACEAPTLLPGRLALVSQSGSMMGAIMARGAARGIGFSHIVGTGNEADLTAGEIAGLLVDDPQVDAILLFLEAIRGPQHFASLARRAHAAGKPVIAYKLGRSPYGAELATSHTGALAGSDAAAEAFFAALGILRVTTLEALFELPPLVIGRRPPAHAHRAVGVTTTTGGGGAMAVDCLGVAGIEAKRPDARATALLEAAKLPHHGRLLDLTLAGARPERVATAISALDAADDTDLVLSVIGSSAQFKPQDAVAGIFRAREAGLRKPVAAFLVPQADASLKLLAEAGIPAFRTPEAAADAIRAYCDWRAPRPEAAIPAIAHDLPARPDEADARGLFAALGLASDAIRLGDGEALPAGLAYPVALKILSPDLAHKTEVGGVALNIPDVAALTAAMAAMRARVAQAAPQATLTGFLVQPMAKGLGEAILGFRRDPEVGPVVLLGTGGIAAELHRDVTLALAPVNEAEARAMIGRVKGMQLLAGWRGLPQGDLDALVRAIIAVSRLAARADVAEAEINPLIIRPAGQGVVVADAWVVPSP
;
A
#
# COMPACT_ATOMS: atom_id res chain seq x y z
N MET A 1 -10.02 13.59 -16.19
CA MET A 1 -11.38 13.05 -15.94
C MET A 1 -12.02 12.78 -17.29
N THR A 2 -12.49 11.55 -17.53
CA THR A 2 -13.28 11.24 -18.71
C THR A 2 -14.64 11.95 -18.61
N LYS A 3 -15.32 12.19 -19.75
CA LYS A 3 -16.67 12.79 -19.78
C LYS A 3 -17.70 12.02 -18.95
N ASP A 4 -17.40 10.76 -18.63
CA ASP A 4 -18.30 9.84 -17.91
C ASP A 4 -18.17 9.91 -16.38
N THR A 5 -17.12 10.55 -15.86
CA THR A 5 -16.87 10.61 -14.40
C THR A 5 -18.03 11.23 -13.59
N PRO A 6 -18.66 12.36 -14.00
CA PRO A 6 -19.79 12.94 -13.28
C PRO A 6 -21.06 12.06 -13.35
N VAL A 7 -21.25 11.34 -14.46
CA VAL A 7 -22.39 10.44 -14.63
C VAL A 7 -22.25 9.25 -13.69
N LEU A 8 -21.06 8.66 -13.63
CA LEU A 8 -20.79 7.51 -12.77
C LEU A 8 -20.85 7.87 -11.28
N HIS A 9 -20.31 9.03 -10.89
CA HIS A 9 -20.42 9.55 -9.51
C HIS A 9 -21.89 9.65 -9.09
N ARG A 10 -22.71 10.33 -9.90
CA ARG A 10 -24.14 10.47 -9.62
C ARG A 10 -24.84 9.11 -9.55
N ALA A 11 -24.56 8.22 -10.50
CA ALA A 11 -25.19 6.90 -10.56
C ALA A 11 -24.90 6.07 -9.31
N LEU A 12 -23.69 6.13 -8.77
CA LEU A 12 -23.30 5.35 -7.60
C LEU A 12 -23.70 6.00 -6.27
N PHE A 13 -23.57 7.34 -6.16
CA PHE A 13 -23.67 8.01 -4.86
C PHE A 13 -24.89 8.89 -4.66
N GLU A 14 -25.54 9.33 -5.77
CA GLU A 14 -26.70 10.21 -5.76
C GLU A 14 -27.78 9.74 -6.78
N PRO A 15 -28.02 8.43 -6.93
CA PRO A 15 -29.04 7.97 -7.87
C PRO A 15 -30.41 8.50 -7.45
N ARG A 16 -31.19 8.90 -8.43
CA ARG A 16 -32.59 9.29 -8.22
C ARG A 16 -33.53 8.11 -8.35
N ARG A 17 -33.15 7.11 -9.17
CA ARG A 17 -33.93 5.91 -9.47
C ARG A 17 -33.05 4.67 -9.44
N ILE A 18 -33.40 3.73 -8.56
CA ILE A 18 -32.66 2.48 -8.34
C ILE A 18 -33.53 1.30 -8.73
N ALA A 19 -33.09 0.50 -9.71
CA ALA A 19 -33.73 -0.78 -10.04
C ALA A 19 -33.18 -1.91 -9.15
N LEU A 20 -34.05 -2.63 -8.45
CA LEU A 20 -33.70 -3.79 -7.63
C LEU A 20 -34.11 -5.07 -8.36
N ILE A 21 -33.17 -5.68 -9.10
CA ILE A 21 -33.45 -6.81 -10.01
C ILE A 21 -33.33 -8.12 -9.22
N GLY A 22 -34.45 -8.83 -9.05
CA GLY A 22 -34.54 -10.02 -8.21
C GLY A 22 -34.89 -9.71 -6.74
N ALA A 23 -35.52 -8.55 -6.50
CA ALA A 23 -36.00 -8.18 -5.18
C ALA A 23 -37.00 -9.23 -4.63
N SER A 24 -36.91 -9.55 -3.33
CA SER A 24 -37.76 -10.58 -2.70
C SER A 24 -38.97 -9.98 -2.00
N THR A 25 -40.11 -10.66 -2.10
CA THR A 25 -41.31 -10.37 -1.28
C THR A 25 -41.18 -10.87 0.18
N ASP A 26 -40.25 -11.79 0.43
CA ASP A 26 -39.99 -12.33 1.76
C ASP A 26 -38.95 -11.43 2.48
N PRO A 27 -39.34 -10.70 3.54
CA PRO A 27 -38.47 -9.76 4.24
C PRO A 27 -37.30 -10.44 4.96
N SER A 28 -37.36 -11.75 5.20
CA SER A 28 -36.28 -12.50 5.84
C SER A 28 -35.10 -12.78 4.93
N ARG A 29 -35.28 -12.70 3.61
CA ARG A 29 -34.25 -12.98 2.63
C ARG A 29 -33.27 -11.81 2.49
N ILE A 30 -31.99 -12.16 2.24
CA ILE A 30 -30.92 -11.18 2.00
C ILE A 30 -31.26 -10.22 0.85
N THR A 31 -31.95 -10.71 -0.20
CA THR A 31 -32.34 -9.92 -1.39
C THR A 31 -33.48 -8.92 -1.12
N ALA A 32 -34.17 -9.01 0.02
CA ALA A 32 -35.13 -8.02 0.49
C ALA A 32 -34.48 -6.83 1.20
N ARG A 33 -33.29 -7.05 1.80
CA ARG A 33 -32.63 -6.07 2.69
C ARG A 33 -32.38 -4.73 2.02
N VAL A 34 -32.00 -4.72 0.74
CA VAL A 34 -31.71 -3.46 0.02
C VAL A 34 -32.91 -2.52 0.04
N GLN A 35 -34.10 -3.05 -0.32
CA GLN A 35 -35.33 -2.25 -0.28
C GLN A 35 -35.67 -1.80 1.14
N LEU A 36 -35.60 -2.71 2.11
CA LEU A 36 -35.88 -2.42 3.50
C LEU A 36 -34.94 -1.35 4.09
N TYR A 37 -33.65 -1.41 3.76
CA TYR A 37 -32.69 -0.45 4.28
C TYR A 37 -32.80 0.92 3.61
N LEU A 38 -33.06 0.98 2.30
CA LEU A 38 -33.36 2.23 1.60
C LEU A 38 -34.59 2.93 2.21
N GLN A 39 -35.67 2.18 2.48
CA GLN A 39 -36.88 2.72 3.11
C GLN A 39 -36.62 3.14 4.56
N LYS A 40 -35.96 2.27 5.35
CA LYS A 40 -35.66 2.50 6.79
C LYS A 40 -34.81 3.75 7.03
N HIS A 41 -33.78 3.97 6.21
CA HIS A 41 -32.83 5.06 6.40
C HIS A 41 -33.18 6.33 5.62
N GLY A 42 -34.36 6.37 4.98
CA GLY A 42 -34.95 7.60 4.44
C GLY A 42 -34.39 8.00 3.06
N TYR A 43 -34.06 7.03 2.21
CA TYR A 43 -33.73 7.32 0.82
C TYR A 43 -34.90 8.02 0.12
N ARG A 44 -34.61 9.17 -0.54
CA ARG A 44 -35.62 10.04 -1.14
C ARG A 44 -35.87 9.79 -2.62
N GLY A 45 -35.06 8.95 -3.28
CA GLY A 45 -35.25 8.57 -4.66
C GLY A 45 -36.30 7.47 -4.83
N GLU A 46 -36.54 7.11 -6.08
CA GLU A 46 -37.50 6.06 -6.44
C GLU A 46 -36.84 4.69 -6.40
N ILE A 47 -37.48 3.76 -5.70
CA ILE A 47 -37.06 2.35 -5.62
C ILE A 47 -37.97 1.56 -6.57
N LEU A 48 -37.34 0.84 -7.51
CA LEU A 48 -38.01 0.14 -8.62
C LEU A 48 -37.73 -1.36 -8.51
N PRO A 49 -38.55 -2.12 -7.73
CA PRO A 49 -38.39 -3.56 -7.66
C PRO A 49 -38.69 -4.22 -9.00
N VAL A 50 -37.84 -5.18 -9.40
CA VAL A 50 -38.06 -6.01 -10.60
C VAL A 50 -38.25 -7.44 -10.14
N HIS A 51 -39.46 -8.00 -10.45
CA HIS A 51 -39.81 -9.36 -10.09
C HIS A 51 -40.69 -9.98 -11.20
N PRO A 52 -40.37 -11.17 -11.77
CA PRO A 52 -40.99 -11.68 -12.97
C PRO A 52 -42.50 -12.08 -12.79
N ARG A 53 -42.93 -12.29 -11.56
CA ARG A 53 -44.29 -12.78 -11.26
C ARG A 53 -45.07 -11.84 -10.37
N GLU A 54 -44.42 -11.17 -9.41
CA GLU A 54 -45.11 -10.34 -8.43
C GLU A 54 -45.35 -8.92 -8.97
N ARG A 55 -46.54 -8.38 -8.70
CA ARG A 55 -46.93 -7.01 -9.08
C ARG A 55 -46.53 -5.98 -8.03
N ALA A 56 -46.19 -6.43 -6.84
CA ALA A 56 -45.72 -5.60 -5.74
C ALA A 56 -44.68 -6.37 -4.89
N VAL A 57 -43.64 -5.68 -4.44
CA VAL A 57 -42.61 -6.20 -3.53
C VAL A 57 -42.51 -5.27 -2.34
N LEU A 58 -42.73 -5.78 -1.13
CA LEU A 58 -42.68 -5.05 0.12
C LEU A 58 -43.35 -3.67 0.07
N GLY A 59 -44.58 -3.64 -0.48
CA GLY A 59 -45.43 -2.45 -0.57
C GLY A 59 -45.15 -1.51 -1.74
N LEU A 60 -44.16 -1.77 -2.59
CA LEU A 60 -43.88 -0.98 -3.78
C LEU A 60 -44.34 -1.72 -5.04
N PRO A 61 -44.87 -1.00 -6.08
CA PRO A 61 -45.15 -1.59 -7.40
C PRO A 61 -43.88 -2.23 -7.98
N ALA A 62 -44.00 -3.41 -8.56
CA ALA A 62 -42.90 -4.13 -9.17
C ALA A 62 -43.09 -4.30 -10.68
N TYR A 63 -41.99 -4.30 -11.43
CA TYR A 63 -41.94 -4.45 -12.87
C TYR A 63 -41.56 -5.88 -13.24
N PRO A 64 -42.12 -6.49 -14.29
CA PRO A 64 -41.79 -7.86 -14.71
C PRO A 64 -40.31 -7.99 -15.14
N SER A 65 -39.78 -6.97 -15.82
CA SER A 65 -38.38 -6.90 -16.24
C SER A 65 -37.85 -5.47 -16.13
N VAL A 66 -36.52 -5.31 -16.24
CA VAL A 66 -35.88 -3.98 -16.23
C VAL A 66 -36.31 -3.15 -17.45
N SER A 67 -36.63 -3.79 -18.56
CA SER A 67 -37.10 -3.14 -19.80
C SER A 67 -38.48 -2.51 -19.63
N ASP A 68 -39.32 -3.04 -18.75
CA ASP A 68 -40.68 -2.53 -18.49
C ASP A 68 -40.68 -1.28 -17.58
N ILE A 69 -39.56 -0.94 -16.96
CA ILE A 69 -39.46 0.28 -16.15
C ILE A 69 -39.58 1.51 -17.07
N PRO A 70 -40.53 2.43 -16.85
CA PRO A 70 -40.67 3.61 -17.67
C PRO A 70 -39.55 4.66 -17.31
N GLY A 71 -39.03 5.34 -18.35
CA GLY A 71 -38.01 6.38 -18.19
C GLY A 71 -36.59 5.86 -17.88
N GLU A 72 -35.72 6.77 -17.47
CA GLU A 72 -34.31 6.48 -17.16
C GLU A 72 -34.17 5.83 -15.77
N VAL A 73 -33.10 5.07 -15.56
CA VAL A 73 -32.70 4.45 -14.29
C VAL A 73 -31.22 4.78 -14.07
N ASP A 74 -30.85 5.25 -12.90
CA ASP A 74 -29.47 5.66 -12.60
C ASP A 74 -28.59 4.49 -12.16
N LEU A 75 -29.14 3.57 -11.35
CA LEU A 75 -28.41 2.44 -10.79
C LEU A 75 -29.26 1.17 -10.83
N ALA A 76 -28.66 0.06 -11.23
CA ALA A 76 -29.24 -1.27 -11.07
C ALA A 76 -28.53 -2.02 -9.93
N TYR A 77 -29.27 -2.68 -9.05
CA TYR A 77 -28.70 -3.66 -8.14
C TYR A 77 -29.23 -5.05 -8.48
N ILE A 78 -28.32 -5.90 -8.94
CA ILE A 78 -28.64 -7.27 -9.39
C ILE A 78 -28.53 -8.21 -8.20
N LEU A 79 -29.68 -8.67 -7.71
CA LEU A 79 -29.87 -9.53 -6.55
C LEU A 79 -30.15 -10.98 -6.94
N LEU A 80 -29.80 -11.38 -8.15
CA LEU A 80 -29.99 -12.71 -8.70
C LEU A 80 -28.81 -13.62 -8.37
N ASN A 81 -29.05 -14.92 -8.35
CA ASN A 81 -27.98 -15.92 -8.29
C ASN A 81 -27.18 -15.93 -9.59
N THR A 82 -25.92 -16.32 -9.50
CA THR A 82 -24.90 -16.30 -10.55
C THR A 82 -25.35 -16.79 -11.92
N PRO A 83 -26.08 -17.95 -12.07
CA PRO A 83 -26.51 -18.44 -13.39
C PRO A 83 -27.48 -17.49 -14.14
N HIS A 84 -28.11 -16.56 -13.43
CA HIS A 84 -29.11 -15.64 -14.00
C HIS A 84 -28.54 -14.23 -14.28
N VAL A 85 -27.30 -13.92 -13.84
CA VAL A 85 -26.71 -12.58 -13.97
C VAL A 85 -26.41 -12.25 -15.44
N GLU A 86 -25.82 -13.18 -16.19
CA GLU A 86 -25.45 -12.96 -17.60
C GLU A 86 -26.66 -12.60 -18.46
N GLY A 87 -27.80 -13.29 -18.26
CA GLY A 87 -29.02 -13.00 -19.02
C GLY A 87 -29.70 -11.67 -18.71
N VAL A 88 -29.36 -11.03 -17.62
CA VAL A 88 -29.91 -9.73 -17.20
C VAL A 88 -29.03 -8.55 -17.61
N ILE A 89 -27.72 -8.74 -17.73
CA ILE A 89 -26.79 -7.66 -18.09
C ILE A 89 -27.12 -7.05 -19.46
N ASP A 90 -27.52 -7.84 -20.45
CA ASP A 90 -27.92 -7.33 -21.76
C ASP A 90 -29.12 -6.39 -21.65
N ALA A 91 -30.11 -6.74 -20.84
CA ALA A 91 -31.31 -5.91 -20.63
C ALA A 91 -31.00 -4.63 -19.86
N VAL A 92 -30.12 -4.70 -18.84
CA VAL A 92 -29.63 -3.53 -18.07
C VAL A 92 -28.85 -2.58 -18.99
N ALA A 93 -28.00 -3.14 -19.83
CA ALA A 93 -27.21 -2.39 -20.81
C ALA A 93 -28.11 -1.74 -21.88
N ALA A 94 -29.08 -2.50 -22.45
CA ALA A 94 -30.03 -1.98 -23.43
C ALA A 94 -30.94 -0.87 -22.87
N LYS A 95 -31.20 -0.89 -21.56
CA LYS A 95 -31.93 0.17 -20.85
C LYS A 95 -31.12 1.47 -20.72
N GLY A 96 -29.81 1.45 -20.98
CA GLY A 96 -28.93 2.61 -20.85
C GLY A 96 -28.59 2.97 -19.42
N ILE A 97 -28.66 2.01 -18.49
CA ILE A 97 -28.30 2.24 -17.09
C ILE A 97 -26.78 2.41 -17.01
N PRO A 98 -26.25 3.50 -16.41
CA PRO A 98 -24.81 3.77 -16.43
C PRO A 98 -23.99 2.89 -15.49
N ALA A 99 -24.59 2.37 -14.40
CA ALA A 99 -23.90 1.54 -13.42
C ALA A 99 -24.78 0.40 -12.90
N ALA A 100 -24.16 -0.76 -12.66
CA ALA A 100 -24.84 -1.88 -12.01
C ALA A 100 -23.96 -2.47 -10.90
N CYS A 101 -24.57 -2.74 -9.75
CA CYS A 101 -23.98 -3.49 -8.66
C CYS A 101 -24.42 -4.96 -8.73
N ILE A 102 -23.50 -5.91 -8.58
CA ILE A 102 -23.78 -7.35 -8.66
C ILE A 102 -23.46 -7.99 -7.31
N LEU A 103 -24.52 -8.50 -6.64
CA LEU A 103 -24.42 -9.17 -5.35
C LEU A 103 -23.77 -10.57 -5.45
N ALA A 104 -24.13 -11.32 -6.49
CA ALA A 104 -23.74 -12.73 -6.62
C ALA A 104 -22.22 -12.93 -6.57
N ASP A 105 -21.81 -14.00 -5.91
CA ASP A 105 -20.49 -14.63 -5.92
C ASP A 105 -20.40 -15.72 -6.99
N GLY A 106 -19.36 -16.56 -7.00
CA GLY A 106 -19.17 -17.65 -7.96
C GLY A 106 -18.59 -17.21 -9.30
N PHE A 107 -17.85 -16.11 -9.32
CA PHE A 107 -17.13 -15.59 -10.48
C PHE A 107 -15.62 -15.91 -10.39
N ALA A 108 -14.73 -14.96 -10.60
CA ALA A 108 -13.29 -15.20 -10.66
C ALA A 108 -12.72 -15.91 -9.41
N GLU A 109 -13.29 -15.69 -8.24
CA GLU A 109 -12.93 -16.35 -6.99
C GLU A 109 -13.28 -17.85 -6.95
N ALA A 110 -14.21 -18.28 -7.80
CA ALA A 110 -14.64 -19.70 -7.89
C ALA A 110 -13.76 -20.54 -8.85
N GLY A 111 -12.72 -19.95 -9.42
CA GLY A 111 -11.78 -20.65 -10.31
C GLY A 111 -12.01 -20.40 -11.81
N PRO A 112 -11.44 -21.24 -12.70
CA PRO A 112 -11.35 -20.96 -14.14
C PRO A 112 -12.71 -20.74 -14.85
N GLU A 113 -13.73 -21.52 -14.49
CA GLU A 113 -15.07 -21.38 -15.06
C GLU A 113 -15.69 -20.04 -14.67
N GLY A 114 -15.55 -19.65 -13.40
CA GLY A 114 -16.00 -18.37 -12.87
C GLY A 114 -15.24 -17.20 -13.50
N GLN A 115 -13.94 -17.33 -13.75
CA GLN A 115 -13.14 -16.35 -14.47
C GLN A 115 -13.66 -16.14 -15.91
N ALA A 116 -13.95 -17.23 -16.63
CA ALA A 116 -14.51 -17.17 -17.97
C ALA A 116 -15.89 -16.48 -17.98
N LEU A 117 -16.74 -16.79 -17.01
CA LEU A 117 -18.04 -16.14 -16.85
C LEU A 117 -17.89 -14.64 -16.60
N GLN A 118 -17.01 -14.25 -15.67
CA GLN A 118 -16.71 -12.85 -15.37
C GLN A 118 -16.20 -12.09 -16.60
N ALA A 119 -15.32 -12.71 -17.39
CA ALA A 119 -14.78 -12.09 -18.61
C ALA A 119 -15.88 -11.84 -19.66
N ARG A 120 -16.81 -12.78 -19.87
CA ARG A 120 -17.95 -12.60 -20.80
C ARG A 120 -18.88 -11.48 -20.32
N LEU A 121 -19.21 -11.48 -19.02
CA LEU A 121 -20.03 -10.45 -18.40
C LEU A 121 -19.42 -9.05 -18.60
N LEU A 122 -18.14 -8.93 -18.33
CA LEU A 122 -17.39 -7.68 -18.50
C LEU A 122 -17.35 -7.21 -19.97
N ALA A 123 -17.14 -8.13 -20.90
CA ALA A 123 -17.14 -7.81 -22.32
C ALA A 123 -18.50 -7.25 -22.80
N THR A 124 -19.59 -7.83 -22.31
CA THR A 124 -20.96 -7.35 -22.60
C THR A 124 -21.20 -5.96 -22.02
N ALA A 125 -20.88 -5.74 -20.74
CA ALA A 125 -21.05 -4.46 -20.08
C ALA A 125 -20.24 -3.35 -20.77
N ARG A 126 -18.96 -3.61 -21.09
CA ARG A 126 -18.07 -2.62 -21.74
C ARG A 126 -18.55 -2.21 -23.13
N ARG A 127 -19.08 -3.15 -23.93
CA ARG A 127 -19.63 -2.82 -25.27
C ARG A 127 -20.79 -1.82 -25.19
N ALA A 128 -21.54 -1.84 -24.10
CA ALA A 128 -22.71 -0.98 -23.90
C ALA A 128 -22.40 0.29 -23.05
N GLY A 129 -21.16 0.45 -22.57
CA GLY A 129 -20.79 1.54 -21.67
C GLY A 129 -21.35 1.39 -20.25
N LEU A 130 -21.85 0.21 -19.87
CA LEU A 130 -22.30 -0.10 -18.52
C LEU A 130 -21.10 -0.37 -17.62
N ARG A 131 -21.03 0.32 -16.46
CA ARG A 131 -19.99 0.12 -15.48
C ARG A 131 -20.46 -0.84 -14.37
N LEU A 132 -19.59 -1.76 -13.97
CA LEU A 132 -19.94 -2.81 -13.01
C LEU A 132 -19.22 -2.63 -11.68
N LEU A 133 -19.98 -2.59 -10.58
CA LEU A 133 -19.50 -2.72 -9.22
C LEU A 133 -19.65 -4.18 -8.77
N GLY A 134 -18.54 -4.82 -8.46
CA GLY A 134 -18.50 -6.25 -8.16
C GLY A 134 -17.93 -7.09 -9.30
N PRO A 135 -18.39 -8.34 -9.53
CA PRO A 135 -19.39 -9.11 -8.73
C PRO A 135 -18.97 -9.33 -7.26
N ASN A 136 -19.79 -10.08 -6.52
CA ASN A 136 -19.57 -10.31 -5.08
C ASN A 136 -19.49 -8.98 -4.27
N SER A 137 -20.33 -8.01 -4.65
CA SER A 137 -20.38 -6.69 -4.02
C SER A 137 -21.56 -6.59 -3.06
N MET A 138 -21.30 -6.14 -1.84
CA MET A 138 -22.33 -5.83 -0.85
C MET A 138 -23.05 -4.50 -1.09
N GLY A 139 -22.67 -3.74 -2.12
CA GLY A 139 -23.35 -2.52 -2.50
C GLY A 139 -22.64 -1.22 -2.13
N VAL A 140 -23.40 -0.13 -2.17
CA VAL A 140 -22.95 1.24 -1.99
C VAL A 140 -23.88 2.02 -1.07
N MET A 141 -23.33 2.88 -0.24
CA MET A 141 -24.08 3.73 0.68
C MET A 141 -23.61 5.20 0.59
N ASN A 142 -24.56 6.11 0.65
CA ASN A 142 -24.33 7.52 0.99
C ASN A 142 -25.16 7.81 2.24
N LEU A 143 -24.50 7.83 3.41
CA LEU A 143 -25.18 7.93 4.71
C LEU A 143 -25.78 9.32 4.91
N ASN A 144 -25.16 10.36 4.35
CA ASN A 144 -25.64 11.74 4.42
C ASN A 144 -26.96 11.94 3.64
N ALA A 145 -27.17 11.11 2.59
CA ALA A 145 -28.39 11.10 1.80
C ALA A 145 -29.41 10.03 2.25
N GLY A 146 -29.13 9.27 3.30
CA GLY A 146 -29.96 8.15 3.74
C GLY A 146 -29.99 6.97 2.74
N MET A 147 -29.08 6.96 1.77
CA MET A 147 -29.01 5.91 0.76
C MET A 147 -28.19 4.70 1.26
N ALA A 148 -28.89 3.70 1.77
CA ALA A 148 -28.31 2.42 2.18
C ALA A 148 -28.59 1.33 1.13
N CYS A 149 -28.03 1.45 -0.07
CA CYS A 149 -28.16 0.50 -1.17
C CYS A 149 -27.22 -0.71 -0.96
N THR A 150 -27.51 -1.52 0.05
CA THR A 150 -26.65 -2.61 0.52
C THR A 150 -27.47 -3.76 1.12
N VAL A 151 -26.85 -4.96 1.16
CA VAL A 151 -27.39 -6.12 1.89
C VAL A 151 -26.72 -6.30 3.27
N ASN A 152 -25.78 -5.43 3.64
CA ASN A 152 -24.97 -5.57 4.86
C ASN A 152 -25.81 -5.42 6.12
N ALA A 153 -25.78 -6.43 6.99
CA ALA A 153 -26.56 -6.49 8.23
C ALA A 153 -26.24 -5.35 9.22
N ALA A 154 -25.11 -4.66 9.12
CA ALA A 154 -24.82 -3.50 9.95
C ALA A 154 -25.85 -2.36 9.77
N CYS A 155 -26.60 -2.35 8.64
CA CYS A 155 -27.71 -1.43 8.40
C CYS A 155 -29.02 -1.80 9.15
N GLU A 156 -29.03 -2.91 9.92
CA GLU A 156 -30.10 -3.19 10.87
C GLU A 156 -30.04 -2.27 12.11
N ALA A 157 -28.93 -1.57 12.32
CA ALA A 157 -28.84 -0.56 13.35
C ALA A 157 -29.99 0.46 13.25
N PRO A 158 -30.55 0.95 14.38
CA PRO A 158 -31.67 1.90 14.38
C PRO A 158 -31.37 3.16 13.59
N THR A 159 -30.14 3.65 13.68
CA THR A 159 -29.65 4.82 12.95
C THR A 159 -28.24 4.56 12.45
N LEU A 160 -27.95 5.06 11.24
CA LEU A 160 -26.58 5.13 10.72
C LEU A 160 -25.99 6.48 11.10
N LEU A 161 -24.71 6.53 11.45
CA LEU A 161 -24.03 7.77 11.83
C LEU A 161 -23.46 8.45 10.57
N PRO A 162 -24.03 9.57 10.11
CA PRO A 162 -23.47 10.37 9.02
C PRO A 162 -22.13 10.99 9.42
N GLY A 163 -21.29 11.27 8.45
CA GLY A 163 -19.98 11.88 8.69
C GLY A 163 -19.31 12.37 7.42
N ARG A 164 -17.99 12.48 7.47
CA ARG A 164 -17.19 13.04 6.38
C ARG A 164 -16.06 12.12 5.91
N LEU A 165 -16.06 10.86 6.37
CA LEU A 165 -15.12 9.84 5.93
C LEU A 165 -15.75 9.00 4.82
N ALA A 166 -15.00 8.72 3.76
CA ALA A 166 -15.37 7.74 2.75
C ALA A 166 -14.62 6.44 3.00
N LEU A 167 -15.30 5.30 2.93
CA LEU A 167 -14.71 3.96 3.03
C LEU A 167 -14.93 3.19 1.73
N VAL A 168 -13.84 2.70 1.13
CA VAL A 168 -13.88 1.75 0.02
C VAL A 168 -13.25 0.45 0.48
N SER A 169 -14.03 -0.63 0.47
CA SER A 169 -13.63 -1.93 1.00
C SER A 169 -13.79 -3.03 -0.06
N GLN A 170 -12.78 -3.83 -0.27
CA GLN A 170 -12.89 -5.05 -1.10
C GLN A 170 -13.66 -6.13 -0.36
N SER A 171 -13.62 -6.14 0.97
CA SER A 171 -14.35 -7.08 1.80
C SER A 171 -15.73 -6.54 2.20
N GLY A 172 -16.77 -7.22 1.76
CA GLY A 172 -18.16 -6.84 2.06
C GLY A 172 -18.49 -6.93 3.56
N SER A 173 -17.99 -7.93 4.28
CA SER A 173 -18.20 -8.07 5.72
C SER A 173 -17.46 -6.98 6.50
N MET A 174 -16.24 -6.63 6.08
CA MET A 174 -15.44 -5.62 6.75
C MET A 174 -15.99 -4.21 6.60
N MET A 175 -16.67 -3.88 5.49
CA MET A 175 -17.32 -2.57 5.37
C MET A 175 -18.32 -2.31 6.50
N GLY A 176 -19.15 -3.31 6.83
CA GLY A 176 -20.10 -3.22 7.93
C GLY A 176 -19.44 -3.22 9.31
N ALA A 177 -18.41 -4.06 9.48
CA ALA A 177 -17.65 -4.12 10.73
C ALA A 177 -16.94 -2.78 11.04
N ILE A 178 -16.33 -2.14 10.03
CA ILE A 178 -15.67 -0.84 10.19
C ILE A 178 -16.69 0.25 10.47
N MET A 179 -17.83 0.26 9.77
CA MET A 179 -18.94 1.18 10.02
C MET A 179 -19.45 1.08 11.46
N ALA A 180 -19.72 -0.14 11.95
CA ALA A 180 -20.22 -0.38 13.29
C ALA A 180 -19.19 0.01 14.39
N ARG A 181 -17.90 -0.34 14.17
CA ARG A 181 -16.81 0.04 15.09
C ARG A 181 -16.58 1.55 15.12
N GLY A 182 -16.70 2.21 13.98
CA GLY A 182 -16.64 3.67 13.88
C GLY A 182 -17.79 4.33 14.63
N ALA A 183 -19.01 3.88 14.39
CA ALA A 183 -20.21 4.41 15.06
C ALA A 183 -20.13 4.28 16.60
N ALA A 184 -19.61 3.14 17.10
CA ALA A 184 -19.37 2.95 18.54
C ALA A 184 -18.33 3.92 19.15
N ARG A 185 -17.60 4.67 18.31
CA ARG A 185 -16.60 5.69 18.69
C ARG A 185 -17.04 7.11 18.37
N GLY A 186 -18.26 7.28 17.84
CA GLY A 186 -18.73 8.58 17.34
C GLY A 186 -18.12 8.99 15.99
N ILE A 187 -17.50 8.04 15.27
CA ILE A 187 -16.90 8.27 13.95
C ILE A 187 -17.92 7.89 12.88
N GLY A 188 -18.40 8.89 12.14
CA GLY A 188 -19.37 8.71 11.06
C GLY A 188 -18.73 8.67 9.68
N PHE A 189 -19.48 8.10 8.73
CA PHE A 189 -19.07 8.01 7.33
C PHE A 189 -20.03 8.78 6.43
N SER A 190 -19.51 9.35 5.35
CA SER A 190 -20.31 9.92 4.25
C SER A 190 -20.70 8.83 3.26
N HIS A 191 -19.69 8.11 2.76
CA HIS A 191 -19.84 7.08 1.75
C HIS A 191 -19.18 5.78 2.19
N ILE A 192 -19.81 4.65 1.86
CA ILE A 192 -19.23 3.32 2.06
C ILE A 192 -19.52 2.47 0.83
N VAL A 193 -18.47 1.87 0.25
CA VAL A 193 -18.58 1.03 -0.96
C VAL A 193 -17.92 -0.32 -0.73
N GLY A 194 -18.64 -1.39 -1.05
CA GLY A 194 -18.09 -2.74 -1.15
C GLY A 194 -17.77 -3.06 -2.59
N THR A 195 -16.48 -3.16 -2.96
CA THR A 195 -16.11 -3.36 -4.37
C THR A 195 -16.18 -4.81 -4.83
N GLY A 196 -16.09 -5.77 -3.91
CA GLY A 196 -16.08 -7.21 -4.26
C GLY A 196 -14.90 -7.59 -5.13
N ASN A 197 -15.15 -8.36 -6.21
CA ASN A 197 -14.10 -8.90 -7.09
C ASN A 197 -13.39 -7.86 -7.97
N GLU A 198 -13.94 -6.65 -8.10
CA GLU A 198 -13.35 -5.59 -8.95
C GLU A 198 -13.14 -6.01 -10.41
N ALA A 199 -14.15 -6.63 -10.99
CA ALA A 199 -14.08 -7.05 -12.40
C ALA A 199 -13.97 -5.86 -13.37
N ASP A 200 -14.58 -4.71 -13.03
CA ASP A 200 -14.55 -3.47 -13.81
C ASP A 200 -14.10 -2.29 -12.92
N LEU A 201 -14.96 -1.83 -12.00
CA LEU A 201 -14.64 -0.71 -11.10
C LEU A 201 -13.72 -1.17 -9.98
N THR A 202 -12.52 -0.59 -9.91
CA THR A 202 -11.53 -0.88 -8.86
C THR A 202 -11.67 0.04 -7.65
N ALA A 203 -11.12 -0.36 -6.51
CA ALA A 203 -11.10 0.47 -5.30
C ALA A 203 -10.44 1.83 -5.54
N GLY A 204 -9.35 1.85 -6.31
CA GLY A 204 -8.66 3.09 -6.68
C GLY A 204 -9.51 4.03 -7.54
N GLU A 205 -10.29 3.47 -8.49
CA GLU A 205 -11.19 4.24 -9.34
C GLU A 205 -12.39 4.79 -8.54
N ILE A 206 -13.05 3.94 -7.74
CA ILE A 206 -14.16 4.36 -6.86
C ILE A 206 -13.72 5.45 -5.88
N ALA A 207 -12.59 5.25 -5.20
CA ALA A 207 -12.02 6.26 -4.31
C ALA A 207 -11.70 7.57 -5.06
N GLY A 208 -11.25 7.47 -6.31
CA GLY A 208 -11.02 8.60 -7.19
C GLY A 208 -12.28 9.44 -7.49
N LEU A 209 -13.46 8.80 -7.58
CA LEU A 209 -14.73 9.53 -7.75
C LEU A 209 -15.08 10.40 -6.54
N LEU A 210 -14.64 10.01 -5.34
CA LEU A 210 -14.95 10.68 -4.07
C LEU A 210 -13.99 11.83 -3.72
N VAL A 211 -12.93 12.02 -4.49
CA VAL A 211 -11.94 13.08 -4.21
C VAL A 211 -12.58 14.49 -4.29
N ASP A 212 -13.42 14.71 -5.28
CA ASP A 212 -14.03 16.03 -5.52
C ASP A 212 -15.35 16.23 -4.75
N ASP A 213 -15.82 15.18 -4.03
CA ASP A 213 -17.04 15.28 -3.23
C ASP A 213 -16.83 16.18 -2.00
N PRO A 214 -17.61 17.26 -1.84
CA PRO A 214 -17.47 18.19 -0.71
C PRO A 214 -17.86 17.57 0.64
N GLN A 215 -18.52 16.42 0.65
CA GLN A 215 -18.90 15.68 1.87
C GLN A 215 -17.78 14.77 2.39
N VAL A 216 -16.65 14.66 1.67
CA VAL A 216 -15.55 13.78 2.00
C VAL A 216 -14.33 14.58 2.43
N ASP A 217 -13.81 14.34 3.64
CA ASP A 217 -12.58 14.94 4.16
C ASP A 217 -11.39 14.00 4.11
N ALA A 218 -11.62 12.67 4.18
CA ALA A 218 -10.58 11.66 4.05
C ALA A 218 -11.16 10.37 3.42
N ILE A 219 -10.30 9.61 2.74
CA ILE A 219 -10.66 8.37 2.07
C ILE A 219 -9.94 7.21 2.74
N LEU A 220 -10.70 6.23 3.20
CA LEU A 220 -10.22 5.01 3.85
C LEU A 220 -10.33 3.84 2.89
N LEU A 221 -9.27 3.04 2.79
CA LEU A 221 -9.19 1.88 1.91
C LEU A 221 -8.95 0.62 2.76
N PHE A 222 -9.84 -0.36 2.63
CA PHE A 222 -9.61 -1.72 3.13
C PHE A 222 -9.37 -2.65 1.95
N LEU A 223 -8.11 -3.10 1.78
CA LEU A 223 -7.65 -3.78 0.58
C LEU A 223 -7.17 -5.21 0.87
N GLU A 224 -7.52 -6.13 0.00
CA GLU A 224 -7.02 -7.50 -0.08
C GLU A 224 -5.94 -7.62 -1.17
N ALA A 225 -6.12 -6.91 -2.29
CA ALA A 225 -5.20 -6.84 -3.42
C ALA A 225 -5.18 -5.42 -4.02
N ILE A 226 -4.08 -5.04 -4.68
CA ILE A 226 -3.99 -3.79 -5.43
C ILE A 226 -4.30 -4.10 -6.90
N ARG A 227 -5.47 -3.66 -7.38
CA ARG A 227 -5.88 -3.81 -8.77
C ARG A 227 -5.94 -2.45 -9.45
N GLY A 228 -5.40 -2.37 -10.67
CA GLY A 228 -5.34 -1.12 -11.41
C GLY A 228 -4.47 -0.06 -10.71
N PRO A 229 -3.17 -0.29 -10.51
CA PRO A 229 -2.28 0.61 -9.77
C PRO A 229 -2.27 2.04 -10.32
N GLN A 230 -2.54 2.23 -11.62
CA GLN A 230 -2.69 3.55 -12.24
C GLN A 230 -3.86 4.37 -11.67
N HIS A 231 -4.95 3.72 -11.22
CA HIS A 231 -6.09 4.39 -10.59
C HIS A 231 -5.70 4.93 -9.21
N PHE A 232 -4.91 4.17 -8.43
CA PHE A 232 -4.37 4.64 -7.15
C PHE A 232 -3.38 5.80 -7.33
N ALA A 233 -2.56 5.77 -8.38
CA ALA A 233 -1.66 6.89 -8.68
C ALA A 233 -2.44 8.17 -9.03
N SER A 234 -3.51 8.06 -9.81
CA SER A 234 -4.42 9.18 -10.10
C SER A 234 -5.15 9.68 -8.85
N LEU A 235 -5.72 8.75 -8.07
CA LEU A 235 -6.35 9.03 -6.78
C LEU A 235 -5.42 9.84 -5.87
N ALA A 236 -4.20 9.34 -5.65
CA ALA A 236 -3.24 9.93 -4.71
C ALA A 236 -2.86 11.37 -5.08
N ARG A 237 -2.55 11.61 -6.36
CA ARG A 237 -2.23 12.97 -6.85
C ARG A 237 -3.40 13.94 -6.68
N ARG A 238 -4.60 13.53 -7.07
CA ARG A 238 -5.81 14.36 -6.94
C ARG A 238 -6.18 14.62 -5.49
N ALA A 239 -6.15 13.59 -4.64
CA ALA A 239 -6.45 13.69 -3.22
C ALA A 239 -5.43 14.61 -2.51
N HIS A 240 -4.13 14.46 -2.83
CA HIS A 240 -3.10 15.36 -2.31
C HIS A 240 -3.34 16.82 -2.73
N ALA A 241 -3.65 17.07 -4.01
CA ALA A 241 -3.97 18.41 -4.49
C ALA A 241 -5.20 19.00 -3.76
N ALA A 242 -6.23 18.20 -3.54
CA ALA A 242 -7.44 18.57 -2.81
C ALA A 242 -7.25 18.68 -1.27
N GLY A 243 -6.09 18.28 -0.74
CA GLY A 243 -5.85 18.29 0.71
C GLY A 243 -6.57 17.19 1.47
N LYS A 244 -6.98 16.11 0.78
CA LYS A 244 -7.69 14.98 1.36
C LYS A 244 -6.73 13.81 1.56
N PRO A 245 -6.46 13.37 2.80
CA PRO A 245 -5.61 12.20 3.04
C PRO A 245 -6.30 10.91 2.57
N VAL A 246 -5.47 9.99 2.05
CA VAL A 246 -5.87 8.63 1.72
C VAL A 246 -5.15 7.68 2.68
N ILE A 247 -5.91 6.83 3.37
CA ILE A 247 -5.41 5.92 4.40
C ILE A 247 -5.75 4.49 3.98
N ALA A 248 -4.77 3.60 3.96
CA ALA A 248 -4.95 2.22 3.52
C ALA A 248 -4.56 1.21 4.59
N TYR A 249 -5.43 0.21 4.78
CA TYR A 249 -5.12 -1.05 5.46
C TYR A 249 -5.13 -2.16 4.39
N LYS A 250 -4.01 -2.89 4.26
CA LYS A 250 -3.90 -3.99 3.28
C LYS A 250 -3.66 -5.32 3.99
N LEU A 251 -4.45 -6.33 3.64
CA LEU A 251 -4.23 -7.72 4.02
C LEU A 251 -3.02 -8.33 3.28
N GLY A 252 -2.58 -9.50 3.73
CA GLY A 252 -1.49 -10.24 3.07
C GLY A 252 -0.09 -9.83 3.54
N ARG A 253 0.06 -9.36 4.79
CA ARG A 253 1.34 -8.97 5.40
C ARG A 253 2.22 -10.16 5.76
N SER A 254 1.64 -11.31 6.02
CA SER A 254 2.35 -12.56 6.27
C SER A 254 2.22 -13.50 5.06
N PRO A 255 3.12 -14.50 4.91
CA PRO A 255 2.99 -15.49 3.85
C PRO A 255 1.63 -16.19 3.85
N TYR A 256 1.13 -16.55 5.03
CA TYR A 256 -0.20 -17.17 5.17
C TYR A 256 -1.34 -16.20 4.82
N GLY A 257 -1.22 -14.93 5.20
CA GLY A 257 -2.18 -13.91 4.83
C GLY A 257 -2.19 -13.62 3.33
N ALA A 258 -1.04 -13.67 2.67
CA ALA A 258 -0.92 -13.53 1.22
C ALA A 258 -1.57 -14.70 0.47
N GLU A 259 -1.36 -15.94 0.95
CA GLU A 259 -2.01 -17.15 0.41
C GLU A 259 -3.54 -17.05 0.51
N LEU A 260 -4.07 -16.65 1.67
CA LEU A 260 -5.50 -16.46 1.88
C LEU A 260 -6.07 -15.34 1.01
N ALA A 261 -5.37 -14.22 0.86
CA ALA A 261 -5.79 -13.14 -0.02
C ALA A 261 -5.88 -13.60 -1.48
N THR A 262 -4.90 -14.38 -1.95
CA THR A 262 -4.89 -14.97 -3.30
C THR A 262 -6.08 -15.91 -3.52
N SER A 263 -6.34 -16.82 -2.59
CA SER A 263 -7.45 -17.79 -2.70
C SER A 263 -8.83 -17.11 -2.62
N HIS A 264 -8.96 -16.04 -1.81
CA HIS A 264 -10.23 -15.33 -1.61
C HIS A 264 -10.56 -14.39 -2.78
N THR A 265 -9.55 -13.78 -3.40
CA THR A 265 -9.76 -12.76 -4.46
C THR A 265 -9.56 -13.30 -5.88
N GLY A 266 -9.02 -14.49 -6.03
CA GLY A 266 -8.62 -15.06 -7.34
C GLY A 266 -7.49 -14.28 -8.04
N ALA A 267 -6.78 -13.40 -7.32
CA ALA A 267 -5.67 -12.62 -7.84
C ALA A 267 -4.34 -13.07 -7.20
N LEU A 268 -3.25 -13.05 -7.97
CA LEU A 268 -1.92 -13.25 -7.43
C LEU A 268 -1.62 -12.12 -6.44
N ALA A 269 -1.32 -12.45 -5.18
CA ALA A 269 -0.91 -11.47 -4.19
C ALA A 269 0.54 -11.04 -4.46
N GLY A 270 0.77 -9.74 -4.56
CA GLY A 270 2.08 -9.13 -4.56
C GLY A 270 2.75 -9.23 -3.18
N SER A 271 4.05 -8.90 -3.11
CA SER A 271 4.74 -8.88 -1.83
C SER A 271 4.29 -7.69 -0.96
N ASP A 272 4.21 -7.91 0.36
CA ASP A 272 3.88 -6.83 1.31
C ASP A 272 4.88 -5.66 1.24
N ALA A 273 6.16 -5.95 1.00
CA ALA A 273 7.20 -4.95 0.80
C ALA A 273 6.98 -4.11 -0.48
N ALA A 274 6.45 -4.71 -1.55
CA ALA A 274 6.10 -3.98 -2.76
C ALA A 274 4.87 -3.08 -2.53
N ALA A 275 3.87 -3.56 -1.80
CA ALA A 275 2.72 -2.75 -1.41
C ALA A 275 3.12 -1.57 -0.51
N GLU A 276 4.05 -1.76 0.45
CA GLU A 276 4.61 -0.69 1.27
C GLU A 276 5.30 0.37 0.41
N ALA A 277 6.17 -0.06 -0.51
CA ALA A 277 6.87 0.84 -1.42
C ALA A 277 5.90 1.62 -2.32
N PHE A 278 4.82 0.96 -2.77
CA PHE A 278 3.77 1.56 -3.58
C PHE A 278 3.02 2.66 -2.84
N PHE A 279 2.51 2.37 -1.63
CA PHE A 279 1.80 3.37 -0.84
C PHE A 279 2.70 4.54 -0.44
N ALA A 280 3.95 4.26 -0.06
CA ALA A 280 4.93 5.29 0.26
C ALA A 280 5.20 6.23 -0.93
N ALA A 281 5.39 5.68 -2.15
CA ALA A 281 5.61 6.47 -3.37
C ALA A 281 4.40 7.33 -3.75
N LEU A 282 3.18 6.85 -3.46
CA LEU A 282 1.94 7.56 -3.73
C LEU A 282 1.51 8.51 -2.60
N GLY A 283 2.22 8.54 -1.47
CA GLY A 283 1.82 9.35 -0.31
C GLY A 283 0.52 8.89 0.34
N ILE A 284 0.15 7.61 0.16
CA ILE A 284 -0.97 6.96 0.83
C ILE A 284 -0.50 6.51 2.21
N LEU A 285 -1.18 6.97 3.27
CA LEU A 285 -0.85 6.58 4.64
C LEU A 285 -1.21 5.10 4.84
N ARG A 286 -0.22 4.26 5.10
CA ARG A 286 -0.45 2.86 5.39
C ARG A 286 -0.52 2.62 6.89
N VAL A 287 -1.60 1.97 7.33
CA VAL A 287 -1.78 1.49 8.70
C VAL A 287 -1.75 -0.03 8.74
N THR A 288 -1.41 -0.59 9.90
CA THR A 288 -1.21 -2.02 10.11
C THR A 288 -2.19 -2.61 11.15
N THR A 289 -2.93 -1.75 11.85
CA THR A 289 -4.01 -2.12 12.75
C THR A 289 -5.35 -1.61 12.20
N LEU A 290 -6.42 -2.38 12.39
CA LEU A 290 -7.74 -2.00 11.89
C LEU A 290 -8.26 -0.73 12.56
N GLU A 291 -7.98 -0.58 13.85
CA GLU A 291 -8.37 0.60 14.64
C GLU A 291 -7.74 1.87 14.09
N ALA A 292 -6.45 1.83 13.75
CA ALA A 292 -5.75 3.00 13.19
C ALA A 292 -6.38 3.45 11.85
N LEU A 293 -7.01 2.56 11.08
CA LEU A 293 -7.66 2.93 9.80
C LEU A 293 -8.70 4.05 10.00
N PHE A 294 -9.48 4.01 11.06
CA PHE A 294 -10.54 4.99 11.32
C PHE A 294 -10.27 5.90 12.54
N GLU A 295 -9.22 5.65 13.32
CA GLU A 295 -8.80 6.54 14.42
C GLU A 295 -7.72 7.55 13.98
N LEU A 296 -6.97 7.30 12.88
CA LEU A 296 -5.96 8.20 12.30
C LEU A 296 -6.55 9.48 11.66
N PRO A 297 -7.71 9.47 10.97
CA PRO A 297 -8.20 10.62 10.20
C PRO A 297 -8.14 11.98 10.94
N PRO A 298 -8.53 12.13 12.21
CA PRO A 298 -8.44 13.41 12.91
C PRO A 298 -7.00 13.94 13.05
N LEU A 299 -5.98 13.06 12.95
CA LEU A 299 -4.57 13.46 12.99
C LEU A 299 -4.10 14.08 11.67
N VAL A 300 -4.72 13.73 10.55
CA VAL A 300 -4.24 14.11 9.20
C VAL A 300 -5.20 15.03 8.43
N ILE A 301 -6.50 15.04 8.74
CA ILE A 301 -7.47 15.92 8.11
C ILE A 301 -7.09 17.40 8.36
N GLY A 302 -7.11 18.21 7.29
CA GLY A 302 -6.73 19.63 7.34
C GLY A 302 -5.22 19.87 7.44
N ARG A 303 -4.39 18.82 7.37
CA ARG A 303 -2.92 18.90 7.39
C ARG A 303 -2.32 18.51 6.05
N ARG A 304 -1.05 18.80 5.91
CA ARG A 304 -0.19 18.35 4.81
C ARG A 304 0.89 17.43 5.34
N PRO A 305 1.49 16.58 4.50
CA PRO A 305 2.66 15.80 4.89
C PRO A 305 3.73 16.69 5.53
N PRO A 306 4.34 16.27 6.65
CA PRO A 306 5.42 17.03 7.28
C PRO A 306 6.61 17.14 6.31
N ALA A 307 7.20 18.34 6.21
CA ALA A 307 8.38 18.58 5.36
C ALA A 307 9.57 17.72 5.82
N HIS A 308 9.75 17.61 7.13
CA HIS A 308 10.71 16.73 7.79
C HIS A 308 10.01 16.04 8.95
N ALA A 309 10.15 14.74 9.05
CA ALA A 309 9.70 13.98 10.20
C ALA A 309 10.91 13.54 11.03
N HIS A 310 10.92 13.92 12.31
CA HIS A 310 11.91 13.47 13.28
C HIS A 310 11.67 12.01 13.70
N ARG A 311 10.48 11.48 13.43
CA ARG A 311 9.95 10.20 13.93
C ARG A 311 10.02 10.16 15.47
N ALA A 312 9.60 11.27 16.08
CA ALA A 312 9.73 11.50 17.51
C ALA A 312 8.51 12.23 18.08
N VAL A 313 8.13 11.87 19.32
CA VAL A 313 6.99 12.43 20.02
C VAL A 313 7.36 12.87 21.43
N GLY A 314 6.78 13.98 21.89
CA GLY A 314 6.74 14.34 23.30
C GLY A 314 5.58 13.60 23.98
N VAL A 315 5.83 12.89 25.09
CA VAL A 315 4.80 12.10 25.78
C VAL A 315 4.57 12.65 27.19
N THR A 316 3.31 12.98 27.49
CA THR A 316 2.87 13.29 28.86
C THR A 316 1.80 12.33 29.32
N THR A 317 1.76 12.02 30.63
CA THR A 317 0.80 11.05 31.18
C THR A 317 0.24 11.45 32.53
N THR A 318 -0.99 11.00 32.80
CA THR A 318 -1.61 10.99 34.12
C THR A 318 -1.72 9.58 34.70
N THR A 319 -1.00 8.60 34.09
CA THR A 319 -0.94 7.20 34.51
C THR A 319 0.40 6.59 34.10
N GLY A 320 1.32 6.38 35.04
CA GLY A 320 2.68 5.93 34.76
C GLY A 320 2.73 4.64 33.94
N GLY A 321 1.97 3.60 34.32
CA GLY A 321 1.92 2.34 33.57
C GLY A 321 1.36 2.48 32.16
N GLY A 322 0.32 3.28 31.96
CA GLY A 322 -0.23 3.56 30.64
C GLY A 322 0.72 4.35 29.74
N GLY A 323 1.42 5.32 30.34
CA GLY A 323 2.48 6.05 29.65
C GLY A 323 3.63 5.15 29.20
N ALA A 324 4.08 4.24 30.08
CA ALA A 324 5.11 3.26 29.75
C ALA A 324 4.71 2.33 28.59
N MET A 325 3.47 1.82 28.59
CA MET A 325 2.92 1.03 27.47
C MET A 325 2.96 1.80 26.14
N ALA A 326 2.53 3.07 26.17
CA ALA A 326 2.55 3.90 24.97
C ALA A 326 3.97 4.10 24.44
N VAL A 327 4.94 4.38 25.33
CA VAL A 327 6.37 4.55 24.96
C VAL A 327 6.94 3.26 24.37
N ASP A 328 6.59 2.10 24.93
CA ASP A 328 7.02 0.80 24.43
C ASP A 328 6.49 0.52 23.01
N CYS A 329 5.19 0.70 22.81
CA CYS A 329 4.57 0.52 21.48
C CYS A 329 5.12 1.51 20.44
N LEU A 330 5.38 2.77 20.82
CA LEU A 330 6.03 3.75 19.96
C LEU A 330 7.43 3.26 19.54
N GLY A 331 8.23 2.78 20.51
CA GLY A 331 9.56 2.24 20.24
C GLY A 331 9.55 1.06 19.28
N VAL A 332 8.62 0.10 19.47
CA VAL A 332 8.41 -1.04 18.56
C VAL A 332 8.02 -0.55 17.14
N ALA A 333 7.24 0.53 17.05
CA ALA A 333 6.88 1.14 15.76
C ALA A 333 8.00 2.01 15.15
N GLY A 334 9.17 2.11 15.78
CA GLY A 334 10.30 2.91 15.33
C GLY A 334 10.09 4.42 15.51
N ILE A 335 9.28 4.81 16.48
CA ILE A 335 9.02 6.20 16.87
C ILE A 335 9.69 6.46 18.23
N GLU A 336 10.52 7.48 18.29
CA GLU A 336 11.21 7.83 19.52
C GLU A 336 10.31 8.65 20.44
N ALA A 337 10.09 8.19 21.68
CA ALA A 337 9.62 9.06 22.75
C ALA A 337 10.79 9.93 23.21
N LYS A 338 10.77 11.21 22.85
CA LYS A 338 11.89 12.16 23.09
C LYS A 338 11.90 12.64 24.55
N ARG A 339 13.12 12.89 25.05
CA ARG A 339 13.30 13.72 26.24
C ARG A 339 13.04 15.18 25.85
N PRO A 340 12.50 16.00 26.77
CA PRO A 340 12.40 17.44 26.53
C PRO A 340 13.73 18.04 26.13
N ASP A 341 13.76 18.82 25.06
CA ASP A 341 14.93 19.60 24.67
C ASP A 341 15.19 20.75 25.67
N ALA A 342 16.21 21.57 25.46
CA ALA A 342 16.55 22.67 26.34
C ALA A 342 15.42 23.69 26.48
N ARG A 343 14.67 23.94 25.40
CA ARG A 343 13.54 24.89 25.37
C ARG A 343 12.35 24.35 26.18
N ALA A 344 11.95 23.12 25.90
CA ALA A 344 10.87 22.47 26.63
C ALA A 344 11.24 22.31 28.13
N THR A 345 12.48 21.94 28.43
CA THR A 345 12.97 21.80 29.80
C THR A 345 12.85 23.12 30.57
N ALA A 346 13.29 24.24 30.00
CA ALA A 346 13.19 25.54 30.65
C ALA A 346 11.74 25.94 30.97
N LEU A 347 10.81 25.66 30.07
CA LEU A 347 9.37 25.91 30.28
C LEU A 347 8.78 25.02 31.40
N LEU A 348 9.18 23.75 31.45
CA LEU A 348 8.74 22.80 32.46
C LEU A 348 9.28 23.16 33.85
N GLU A 349 10.57 23.54 33.94
CA GLU A 349 11.20 23.99 35.17
C GLU A 349 10.53 25.26 35.72
N ALA A 350 10.30 26.26 34.86
CA ALA A 350 9.60 27.49 35.24
C ALA A 350 8.21 27.20 35.81
N ALA A 351 7.52 26.17 35.27
CA ALA A 351 6.20 25.73 35.73
C ALA A 351 6.26 24.75 36.92
N LYS A 352 7.44 24.41 37.43
CA LYS A 352 7.65 23.39 38.49
C LYS A 352 7.00 22.04 38.13
N LEU A 353 7.18 21.60 36.86
CA LEU A 353 6.71 20.33 36.34
C LEU A 353 7.90 19.36 36.21
N PRO A 354 7.63 18.04 36.19
CA PRO A 354 8.64 17.05 35.81
C PRO A 354 9.24 17.39 34.44
N HIS A 355 10.55 17.32 34.30
CA HIS A 355 11.24 17.67 33.06
C HIS A 355 12.35 16.68 32.68
N HIS A 356 12.45 15.57 33.41
CA HIS A 356 13.41 14.50 33.14
C HIS A 356 12.72 13.26 32.55
N GLY A 357 13.48 12.51 31.77
CA GLY A 357 12.98 11.26 31.15
C GLY A 357 12.28 11.44 29.81
N ARG A 358 11.85 10.30 29.22
CA ARG A 358 11.12 10.24 27.94
C ARG A 358 9.61 10.35 28.11
N LEU A 359 9.15 10.32 29.35
CA LEU A 359 7.75 10.36 29.75
C LEU A 359 7.58 11.42 30.84
N LEU A 360 6.78 12.43 30.58
CA LEU A 360 6.42 13.42 31.60
C LEU A 360 5.25 12.88 32.44
N ASP A 361 5.55 12.26 33.56
CA ASP A 361 4.56 11.71 34.47
C ASP A 361 4.01 12.77 35.43
N LEU A 362 2.74 13.14 35.23
CA LEU A 362 2.03 14.11 36.04
C LEU A 362 1.17 13.47 37.15
N THR A 363 1.25 12.16 37.36
CA THR A 363 0.38 11.42 38.29
C THR A 363 0.48 11.99 39.70
N LEU A 364 1.68 12.11 40.24
CA LEU A 364 1.94 12.65 41.57
C LEU A 364 1.87 14.18 41.65
N ALA A 365 2.12 14.86 40.54
CA ALA A 365 2.04 16.33 40.46
C ALA A 365 0.60 16.85 40.44
N GLY A 366 -0.39 15.94 40.32
CA GLY A 366 -1.81 16.22 40.20
C GLY A 366 -2.21 16.48 38.75
N ALA A 367 -3.15 15.67 38.25
CA ALA A 367 -3.71 15.76 36.89
C ALA A 367 -4.66 16.95 36.76
N ARG A 368 -4.25 18.15 37.17
CA ARG A 368 -5.05 19.37 37.01
C ARG A 368 -4.96 19.83 35.56
N PRO A 369 -6.09 20.26 34.96
CA PRO A 369 -6.13 20.69 33.56
C PRO A 369 -5.05 21.72 33.20
N GLU A 370 -4.77 22.68 34.07
CA GLU A 370 -3.76 23.72 33.88
C GLU A 370 -2.33 23.12 33.75
N ARG A 371 -2.01 22.15 34.59
CA ARG A 371 -0.68 21.50 34.58
C ARG A 371 -0.49 20.63 33.36
N VAL A 372 -1.54 19.90 32.98
CA VAL A 372 -1.55 19.11 31.73
C VAL A 372 -1.41 20.01 30.51
N ALA A 373 -2.13 21.11 30.45
CA ALA A 373 -2.01 22.09 29.38
C ALA A 373 -0.58 22.66 29.29
N THR A 374 0.00 23.06 30.42
CA THR A 374 1.37 23.58 30.47
C THR A 374 2.41 22.54 30.00
N ALA A 375 2.25 21.28 30.41
CA ALA A 375 3.13 20.20 29.95
C ALA A 375 3.04 19.97 28.45
N ILE A 376 1.82 19.95 27.89
CA ILE A 376 1.59 19.81 26.44
C ILE A 376 2.19 20.99 25.69
N SER A 377 1.97 22.23 26.14
CA SER A 377 2.54 23.43 25.49
C SER A 377 4.06 23.47 25.55
N ALA A 378 4.67 22.99 26.65
CA ALA A 378 6.13 22.89 26.76
C ALA A 378 6.70 21.85 25.77
N LEU A 379 6.06 20.66 25.66
CA LEU A 379 6.46 19.63 24.68
C LEU A 379 6.21 20.08 23.24
N ASP A 380 5.17 20.86 22.99
CA ASP A 380 4.90 21.46 21.67
C ASP A 380 6.03 22.43 21.26
N ALA A 381 6.64 23.10 22.23
CA ALA A 381 7.75 24.04 21.98
C ALA A 381 9.07 23.37 21.58
N ALA A 382 9.28 22.08 21.84
CA ALA A 382 10.46 21.35 21.41
C ALA A 382 10.61 21.37 19.88
N ASP A 383 11.84 21.46 19.36
CA ASP A 383 12.05 21.58 17.92
C ASP A 383 12.31 20.23 17.23
N ASP A 384 12.51 19.15 18.00
CA ASP A 384 12.92 17.83 17.53
C ASP A 384 11.84 16.75 17.69
N THR A 385 10.56 17.14 17.76
CA THR A 385 9.39 16.24 17.83
C THR A 385 8.33 16.62 16.80
N ASP A 386 7.57 15.62 16.33
CA ASP A 386 6.53 15.80 15.30
C ASP A 386 5.14 16.09 15.88
N LEU A 387 4.88 15.60 17.09
CA LEU A 387 3.57 15.76 17.78
C LEU A 387 3.73 15.55 19.29
N VAL A 388 2.65 15.81 20.04
CA VAL A 388 2.53 15.52 21.46
C VAL A 388 1.47 14.44 21.68
N LEU A 389 1.80 13.39 22.45
CA LEU A 389 0.88 12.36 22.89
C LEU A 389 0.54 12.55 24.38
N SER A 390 -0.74 12.73 24.68
CA SER A 390 -1.26 12.80 26.06
C SER A 390 -1.91 11.48 26.43
N VAL A 391 -1.32 10.77 27.41
CA VAL A 391 -1.85 9.49 27.91
C VAL A 391 -2.67 9.75 29.16
N ILE A 392 -3.97 9.35 29.12
CA ILE A 392 -4.93 9.68 30.16
C ILE A 392 -5.35 8.41 30.92
N GLY A 393 -5.25 8.47 32.23
CA GLY A 393 -5.61 7.37 33.14
C GLY A 393 -7.11 7.31 33.49
N SER A 394 -7.41 6.70 34.63
CA SER A 394 -8.77 6.40 35.09
C SER A 394 -9.71 7.61 35.28
N SER A 395 -9.15 8.82 35.42
CA SER A 395 -9.94 10.06 35.44
C SER A 395 -10.81 10.23 34.19
N ALA A 396 -10.36 9.71 33.02
CA ALA A 396 -11.12 9.74 31.77
C ALA A 396 -12.47 9.04 31.88
N GLN A 397 -12.59 8.01 32.72
CA GLN A 397 -13.82 7.25 32.90
C GLN A 397 -14.83 7.93 33.86
N PHE A 398 -14.31 8.56 34.92
CA PHE A 398 -15.17 9.08 36.00
C PHE A 398 -15.37 10.59 35.96
N LYS A 399 -14.46 11.33 35.33
CA LYS A 399 -14.48 12.79 35.17
C LYS A 399 -14.08 13.19 33.74
N PRO A 400 -14.89 12.85 32.73
CA PRO A 400 -14.50 12.99 31.33
C PRO A 400 -14.13 14.43 30.95
N GLN A 401 -14.87 15.43 31.39
CA GLN A 401 -14.61 16.83 31.09
C GLN A 401 -13.25 17.30 31.67
N ASP A 402 -12.99 16.98 32.95
CA ASP A 402 -11.74 17.36 33.62
C ASP A 402 -10.55 16.65 32.99
N ALA A 403 -10.72 15.36 32.63
CA ALA A 403 -9.66 14.54 32.07
C ALA A 403 -9.13 15.06 30.73
N VAL A 404 -10.00 15.60 29.87
CA VAL A 404 -9.64 16.13 28.56
C VAL A 404 -9.41 17.64 28.54
N ALA A 405 -9.80 18.38 29.60
CA ALA A 405 -9.76 19.84 29.64
C ALA A 405 -8.33 20.40 29.44
N GLY A 406 -7.30 19.69 29.91
CA GLY A 406 -5.90 20.09 29.70
C GLY A 406 -5.50 20.13 28.23
N ILE A 407 -5.98 19.18 27.42
CA ILE A 407 -5.73 19.14 25.97
C ILE A 407 -6.46 20.30 25.29
N PHE A 408 -7.72 20.58 25.67
CA PHE A 408 -8.50 21.67 25.10
C PHE A 408 -7.86 23.03 25.37
N ARG A 409 -7.44 23.27 26.63
CA ARG A 409 -6.73 24.50 27.01
C ARG A 409 -5.41 24.68 26.27
N ALA A 410 -4.62 23.62 26.11
CA ALA A 410 -3.38 23.69 25.35
C ALA A 410 -3.66 24.06 23.89
N ARG A 411 -4.70 23.49 23.28
CA ARG A 411 -5.10 23.81 21.91
C ARG A 411 -5.59 25.25 21.77
N GLU A 412 -6.38 25.74 22.72
CA GLU A 412 -6.85 27.14 22.76
C GLU A 412 -5.69 28.12 22.90
N ALA A 413 -4.63 27.73 23.62
CA ALA A 413 -3.41 28.54 23.74
C ALA A 413 -2.57 28.59 22.44
N GLY A 414 -2.91 27.78 21.43
CA GLY A 414 -2.27 27.75 20.11
C GLY A 414 -1.08 26.78 20.05
N LEU A 415 -1.35 25.51 19.71
CA LEU A 415 -0.31 24.50 19.47
C LEU A 415 0.22 24.61 18.03
N ARG A 416 1.52 24.45 17.87
CA ARG A 416 2.20 24.39 16.57
C ARG A 416 2.09 22.97 15.95
N LYS A 417 2.06 21.97 16.80
CA LYS A 417 2.07 20.54 16.44
C LYS A 417 0.73 19.89 16.75
N PRO A 418 0.42 18.78 16.11
CA PRO A 418 -0.73 17.97 16.51
C PRO A 418 -0.60 17.49 17.95
N VAL A 419 -1.72 17.47 18.67
CA VAL A 419 -1.86 16.75 19.94
C VAL A 419 -2.78 15.56 19.71
N ALA A 420 -2.38 14.40 20.21
CA ALA A 420 -3.16 13.18 20.20
C ALA A 420 -3.37 12.68 21.65
N ALA A 421 -4.44 11.92 21.86
CA ALA A 421 -4.73 11.32 23.17
C ALA A 421 -4.73 9.79 23.07
N PHE A 422 -4.21 9.12 24.11
CA PHE A 422 -4.45 7.70 24.34
C PHE A 422 -5.12 7.54 25.70
N LEU A 423 -6.28 6.90 25.71
CA LEU A 423 -7.06 6.66 26.92
C LEU A 423 -6.85 5.21 27.38
N VAL A 424 -6.17 5.05 28.51
CA VAL A 424 -5.83 3.71 29.04
C VAL A 424 -7.07 2.90 29.42
N PRO A 425 -8.07 3.42 30.17
CA PRO A 425 -9.33 2.73 30.35
C PRO A 425 -10.26 3.02 29.17
N GLN A 426 -11.21 2.13 28.92
CA GLN A 426 -12.31 2.44 28.03
C GLN A 426 -13.14 3.57 28.65
N ALA A 427 -13.18 4.73 27.99
CA ALA A 427 -13.80 5.95 28.47
C ALA A 427 -14.57 6.65 27.32
N ASP A 428 -15.73 6.08 26.96
CA ASP A 428 -16.48 6.48 25.77
C ASP A 428 -16.91 7.95 25.80
N ALA A 429 -17.26 8.50 26.97
CA ALA A 429 -17.62 9.90 27.12
C ALA A 429 -16.42 10.83 26.82
N SER A 430 -15.22 10.51 27.30
CA SER A 430 -14.00 11.27 27.00
C SER A 430 -13.60 11.15 25.53
N LEU A 431 -13.71 9.96 24.93
CA LEU A 431 -13.44 9.75 23.50
C LEU A 431 -14.40 10.58 22.64
N LYS A 432 -15.68 10.65 23.02
CA LYS A 432 -16.69 11.46 22.34
C LYS A 432 -16.32 12.94 22.36
N LEU A 433 -15.97 13.48 23.53
CA LEU A 433 -15.53 14.87 23.67
C LEU A 433 -14.32 15.20 22.81
N LEU A 434 -13.34 14.31 22.75
CA LEU A 434 -12.15 14.46 21.90
C LEU A 434 -12.51 14.42 20.41
N ALA A 435 -13.37 13.47 20.00
CA ALA A 435 -13.83 13.34 18.62
C ALA A 435 -14.62 14.56 18.14
N GLU A 436 -15.56 15.07 18.97
CA GLU A 436 -16.33 16.31 18.68
C GLU A 436 -15.41 17.52 18.54
N ALA A 437 -14.30 17.55 19.26
CA ALA A 437 -13.27 18.57 19.14
C ALA A 437 -12.28 18.35 17.97
N GLY A 438 -12.38 17.25 17.24
CA GLY A 438 -11.45 16.89 16.16
C GLY A 438 -10.05 16.56 16.66
N ILE A 439 -9.91 16.03 17.90
CA ILE A 439 -8.64 15.61 18.48
C ILE A 439 -8.52 14.09 18.29
N PRO A 440 -7.43 13.61 17.67
CA PRO A 440 -7.17 12.18 17.51
C PRO A 440 -7.10 11.49 18.88
N ALA A 441 -7.89 10.45 19.06
CA ALA A 441 -7.97 9.73 20.33
C ALA A 441 -7.99 8.21 20.07
N PHE A 442 -7.13 7.50 20.77
CA PHE A 442 -6.88 6.08 20.56
C PHE A 442 -7.31 5.26 21.78
N ARG A 443 -7.81 4.05 21.51
CA ARG A 443 -8.24 3.09 22.55
C ARG A 443 -7.13 2.12 22.94
N THR A 444 -6.16 1.89 22.05
CA THR A 444 -5.05 0.98 22.31
C THR A 444 -3.71 1.67 22.00
N PRO A 445 -2.63 1.33 22.72
CA PRO A 445 -1.34 1.94 22.47
C PRO A 445 -0.75 1.49 21.13
N GLU A 446 -1.10 0.30 20.63
CA GLU A 446 -0.69 -0.22 19.33
C GLU A 446 -1.31 0.61 18.20
N ALA A 447 -2.62 0.93 18.27
CA ALA A 447 -3.28 1.77 17.29
C ALA A 447 -2.73 3.20 17.30
N ALA A 448 -2.44 3.74 18.50
CA ALA A 448 -1.79 5.05 18.65
C ALA A 448 -0.40 5.07 17.98
N ALA A 449 0.42 4.06 18.27
CA ALA A 449 1.77 3.95 17.71
C ALA A 449 1.75 3.78 16.19
N ASP A 450 0.84 2.94 15.66
CA ASP A 450 0.70 2.71 14.22
C ASP A 450 0.22 3.97 13.49
N ALA A 451 -0.78 4.68 14.04
CA ALA A 451 -1.26 5.93 13.48
C ALA A 451 -0.18 7.03 13.48
N ILE A 452 0.57 7.14 14.58
CA ILE A 452 1.68 8.11 14.71
C ILE A 452 2.79 7.76 13.72
N ARG A 453 3.14 6.48 13.56
CA ARG A 453 4.10 6.01 12.56
C ARG A 453 3.63 6.40 11.15
N ALA A 454 2.37 6.12 10.81
CA ALA A 454 1.83 6.47 9.52
C ALA A 454 1.86 7.98 9.26
N TYR A 455 1.58 8.81 10.26
CA TYR A 455 1.72 10.26 10.19
C TYR A 455 3.18 10.70 9.96
N CYS A 456 4.13 10.15 10.69
CA CYS A 456 5.55 10.47 10.53
C CYS A 456 6.11 9.99 9.17
N ASP A 457 5.57 8.92 8.62
CA ASP A 457 5.95 8.37 7.32
C ASP A 457 5.23 9.04 6.14
N TRP A 458 4.21 9.88 6.42
CA TRP A 458 3.43 10.54 5.38
C TRP A 458 4.27 11.50 4.53
N ARG A 459 4.17 11.36 3.22
CA ARG A 459 4.90 12.20 2.23
C ARG A 459 3.93 12.64 1.13
N ALA A 460 4.31 13.66 0.39
CA ALA A 460 3.64 14.02 -0.85
C ALA A 460 3.79 12.88 -1.88
N PRO A 461 2.80 12.64 -2.74
CA PRO A 461 2.93 11.73 -3.88
C PRO A 461 4.16 12.11 -4.71
N ARG A 462 4.91 11.10 -5.13
CA ARG A 462 6.05 11.29 -6.03
C ARG A 462 5.60 11.91 -7.36
N PRO A 463 6.30 12.94 -7.87
CA PRO A 463 6.05 13.46 -9.20
C PRO A 463 6.21 12.37 -10.27
N GLU A 464 5.38 12.43 -11.32
CA GLU A 464 5.55 11.57 -12.48
C GLU A 464 6.80 11.98 -13.24
N ALA A 465 7.75 11.07 -13.40
CA ALA A 465 8.99 11.33 -14.10
C ALA A 465 8.98 10.63 -15.46
N ALA A 466 9.35 11.34 -16.51
CA ALA A 466 9.64 10.72 -17.80
C ALA A 466 10.90 9.87 -17.68
N ILE A 467 10.83 8.61 -18.12
CA ILE A 467 11.98 7.70 -18.15
C ILE A 467 12.56 7.75 -19.56
N PRO A 468 13.83 8.14 -19.76
CA PRO A 468 14.46 8.10 -21.07
C PRO A 468 14.45 6.67 -21.63
N ALA A 469 14.19 6.55 -22.92
CA ALA A 469 14.24 5.26 -23.62
C ALA A 469 15.64 4.62 -23.51
N ILE A 470 15.67 3.31 -23.37
CA ILE A 470 16.90 2.51 -23.31
C ILE A 470 16.99 1.75 -24.64
N ALA A 471 17.94 2.19 -25.49
CA ALA A 471 18.18 1.54 -26.77
C ALA A 471 19.13 0.34 -26.56
N HIS A 472 18.58 -0.85 -26.51
CA HIS A 472 19.30 -2.12 -26.46
C HIS A 472 18.37 -3.25 -26.89
N ASP A 473 18.79 -4.06 -27.84
CA ASP A 473 18.02 -5.22 -28.28
C ASP A 473 18.27 -6.40 -27.34
N LEU A 474 17.21 -6.96 -26.79
CA LEU A 474 17.29 -8.13 -25.92
C LEU A 474 16.77 -9.36 -26.69
N PRO A 475 17.57 -10.44 -26.84
CA PRO A 475 17.10 -11.66 -27.49
C PRO A 475 16.00 -12.33 -26.66
N ALA A 476 15.17 -13.15 -27.31
CA ALA A 476 14.07 -13.88 -26.64
C ALA A 476 14.58 -14.85 -25.54
N ARG A 477 15.81 -15.32 -25.63
CA ARG A 477 16.48 -16.19 -24.66
C ARG A 477 17.88 -15.63 -24.36
N PRO A 478 17.99 -14.60 -23.51
CA PRO A 478 19.25 -13.95 -23.18
C PRO A 478 20.15 -14.85 -22.32
N ASP A 479 21.45 -14.79 -22.55
CA ASP A 479 22.47 -15.28 -21.65
C ASP A 479 23.05 -14.16 -20.76
N GLU A 480 24.06 -14.46 -19.92
CA GLU A 480 24.67 -13.45 -19.06
C GLU A 480 25.36 -12.32 -19.84
N ALA A 481 25.91 -12.59 -21.02
CA ALA A 481 26.54 -11.55 -21.82
C ALA A 481 25.50 -10.56 -22.37
N ASP A 482 24.31 -11.04 -22.74
CA ASP A 482 23.19 -10.20 -23.19
C ASP A 482 22.65 -9.35 -22.01
N ALA A 483 22.51 -9.94 -20.81
CA ALA A 483 22.15 -9.21 -19.60
C ALA A 483 23.15 -8.07 -19.29
N ARG A 484 24.44 -8.35 -19.40
CA ARG A 484 25.50 -7.33 -19.22
C ARG A 484 25.44 -6.23 -20.26
N GLY A 485 25.10 -6.57 -21.51
CA GLY A 485 24.85 -5.59 -22.58
C GLY A 485 23.74 -4.62 -22.20
N LEU A 486 22.63 -5.14 -21.66
CA LEU A 486 21.53 -4.31 -21.15
C LEU A 486 21.98 -3.39 -20.00
N PHE A 487 22.74 -3.91 -19.03
CA PHE A 487 23.25 -3.09 -17.92
C PHE A 487 24.30 -2.08 -18.38
N ALA A 488 25.12 -2.41 -19.40
CA ALA A 488 26.05 -1.47 -20.01
C ALA A 488 25.33 -0.30 -20.71
N ALA A 489 24.20 -0.57 -21.38
CA ALA A 489 23.34 0.47 -21.96
C ALA A 489 22.72 1.40 -20.88
N LEU A 490 22.64 0.94 -19.63
CA LEU A 490 22.24 1.73 -18.47
C LEU A 490 23.41 2.47 -17.80
N GLY A 491 24.65 2.31 -18.31
CA GLY A 491 25.85 2.92 -17.75
C GLY A 491 26.57 2.06 -16.70
N LEU A 492 26.19 0.78 -16.56
CA LEU A 492 26.81 -0.19 -15.66
C LEU A 492 27.68 -1.16 -16.47
N ALA A 493 28.70 -0.62 -17.11
CA ALA A 493 29.64 -1.43 -17.91
C ALA A 493 30.45 -2.39 -17.03
N SER A 494 30.86 -3.52 -17.59
CA SER A 494 31.72 -4.48 -16.93
C SER A 494 32.92 -4.81 -17.82
N ASP A 495 34.04 -5.18 -17.18
CA ASP A 495 35.27 -5.60 -17.88
C ASP A 495 35.19 -7.07 -18.33
N ALA A 496 34.03 -7.67 -18.36
CA ALA A 496 33.82 -9.04 -18.79
C ALA A 496 33.85 -9.14 -20.32
N ILE A 497 34.53 -10.17 -20.82
CA ILE A 497 34.71 -10.44 -22.25
C ILE A 497 33.97 -11.73 -22.59
N ARG A 498 33.09 -11.65 -23.59
CA ARG A 498 32.47 -12.83 -24.21
C ARG A 498 33.47 -13.53 -25.11
N LEU A 499 33.58 -14.83 -24.98
CA LEU A 499 34.38 -15.69 -25.87
C LEU A 499 33.45 -16.72 -26.50
N GLY A 500 33.34 -16.68 -27.83
CA GLY A 500 32.66 -17.69 -28.60
C GLY A 500 33.46 -18.99 -28.68
N ASP A 501 32.85 -20.04 -29.25
CA ASP A 501 33.54 -21.31 -29.48
C ASP A 501 34.68 -21.16 -30.47
N GLY A 502 35.91 -21.52 -30.03
CA GLY A 502 37.11 -21.47 -30.87
C GLY A 502 37.71 -20.07 -31.01
N GLU A 503 37.19 -19.04 -30.37
CA GLU A 503 37.79 -17.71 -30.37
C GLU A 503 39.12 -17.69 -29.60
N ALA A 504 40.07 -16.92 -30.08
CA ALA A 504 41.36 -16.73 -29.43
C ALA A 504 41.18 -15.90 -28.14
N LEU A 505 41.92 -16.26 -27.08
CA LEU A 505 41.94 -15.49 -25.86
C LEU A 505 42.47 -14.08 -26.12
N PRO A 506 41.82 -13.02 -25.64
CA PRO A 506 42.26 -11.65 -25.84
C PRO A 506 43.63 -11.40 -25.18
N ALA A 507 44.49 -10.68 -25.85
CA ALA A 507 45.77 -10.26 -25.28
C ALA A 507 45.56 -9.24 -24.16
N GLY A 508 46.34 -9.30 -23.07
CA GLY A 508 46.32 -8.30 -22.02
C GLY A 508 45.27 -8.53 -20.91
N LEU A 509 44.69 -9.73 -20.79
CA LEU A 509 43.85 -10.08 -19.68
C LEU A 509 44.55 -9.86 -18.34
N ALA A 510 43.91 -9.12 -17.44
CA ALA A 510 44.40 -8.92 -16.07
C ALA A 510 44.02 -10.12 -15.18
N TYR A 511 45.00 -10.94 -14.86
CA TYR A 511 44.83 -12.09 -13.96
C TYR A 511 44.95 -11.72 -12.48
N PRO A 512 44.30 -12.49 -11.57
CA PRO A 512 43.47 -13.67 -11.82
C PRO A 512 42.11 -13.32 -12.43
N VAL A 513 41.49 -14.27 -13.15
CA VAL A 513 40.18 -14.11 -13.77
C VAL A 513 39.15 -15.08 -13.23
N ALA A 514 37.86 -14.73 -13.39
CA ALA A 514 36.72 -15.62 -13.28
C ALA A 514 36.33 -16.11 -14.68
N LEU A 515 35.99 -17.38 -14.79
CA LEU A 515 35.45 -18.02 -16.00
C LEU A 515 34.04 -18.49 -15.70
N LYS A 516 33.10 -18.17 -16.59
CA LYS A 516 31.72 -18.63 -16.51
C LYS A 516 31.26 -19.21 -17.86
N ILE A 517 30.45 -20.25 -17.81
CA ILE A 517 29.77 -20.77 -19.00
C ILE A 517 28.63 -19.82 -19.40
N LEU A 518 28.46 -19.60 -20.69
CA LEU A 518 27.31 -18.86 -21.23
C LEU A 518 26.26 -19.86 -21.75
N SER A 519 25.04 -19.72 -21.25
CA SER A 519 23.89 -20.50 -21.67
C SER A 519 22.59 -19.75 -21.29
N PRO A 520 21.62 -19.66 -22.19
CA PRO A 520 20.29 -19.14 -21.85
C PRO A 520 19.45 -20.13 -21.01
N ASP A 521 19.92 -21.37 -20.87
CA ASP A 521 19.21 -22.44 -20.15
C ASP A 521 19.69 -22.63 -18.70
N LEU A 522 20.80 -21.99 -18.31
CA LEU A 522 21.46 -22.20 -17.03
C LEU A 522 21.42 -20.91 -16.17
N ALA A 523 20.36 -20.74 -15.38
CA ALA A 523 20.24 -19.64 -14.42
C ALA A 523 21.24 -19.82 -13.24
N HIS A 524 21.40 -21.04 -12.71
CA HIS A 524 22.27 -21.37 -11.57
C HIS A 524 23.52 -22.12 -12.03
N LYS A 525 24.44 -21.40 -12.67
CA LYS A 525 25.67 -21.97 -13.28
C LYS A 525 26.57 -22.67 -12.29
N THR A 526 26.60 -22.24 -11.03
CA THR A 526 27.47 -22.82 -9.97
C THR A 526 27.10 -24.26 -9.68
N GLU A 527 25.82 -24.63 -9.68
CA GLU A 527 25.32 -25.96 -9.37
C GLU A 527 25.79 -27.02 -10.39
N VAL A 528 25.95 -26.62 -11.65
CA VAL A 528 26.42 -27.48 -12.74
C VAL A 528 27.93 -27.36 -12.98
N GLY A 529 28.66 -26.67 -12.09
CA GLY A 529 30.11 -26.44 -12.24
C GLY A 529 30.49 -25.50 -13.38
N GLY A 530 29.55 -24.59 -13.75
CA GLY A 530 29.70 -23.59 -14.82
C GLY A 530 30.41 -22.30 -14.40
N VAL A 531 31.02 -22.26 -13.19
CA VAL A 531 31.80 -21.12 -12.68
C VAL A 531 33.14 -21.60 -12.15
N ALA A 532 34.23 -20.93 -12.50
CA ALA A 532 35.57 -21.12 -11.94
C ALA A 532 36.20 -19.76 -11.61
N LEU A 533 36.70 -19.63 -10.39
CA LEU A 533 37.25 -18.37 -9.87
C LEU A 533 38.77 -18.46 -9.65
N ASN A 534 39.42 -17.30 -9.58
CA ASN A 534 40.85 -17.17 -9.25
C ASN A 534 41.78 -17.92 -10.22
N ILE A 535 41.47 -17.94 -11.49
CA ILE A 535 42.30 -18.56 -12.55
C ILE A 535 43.53 -17.66 -12.76
N PRO A 536 44.76 -18.18 -12.52
CA PRO A 536 45.95 -17.32 -12.37
C PRO A 536 46.59 -16.89 -13.69
N ASP A 537 46.40 -17.64 -14.77
CA ASP A 537 47.10 -17.40 -16.05
C ASP A 537 46.36 -18.01 -17.27
N VAL A 538 46.89 -17.80 -18.47
CA VAL A 538 46.33 -18.26 -19.75
C VAL A 538 46.27 -19.79 -19.84
N ALA A 539 47.29 -20.52 -19.32
CA ALA A 539 47.32 -21.99 -19.43
C ALA A 539 46.22 -22.59 -18.51
N ALA A 540 46.08 -22.08 -17.30
CA ALA A 540 45.03 -22.47 -16.38
C ALA A 540 43.65 -22.14 -16.93
N LEU A 541 43.47 -20.99 -17.60
CA LEU A 541 42.22 -20.58 -18.23
C LEU A 541 41.81 -21.54 -19.34
N THR A 542 42.74 -21.90 -20.23
CA THR A 542 42.48 -22.84 -21.32
C THR A 542 42.06 -24.21 -20.80
N ALA A 543 42.76 -24.71 -19.76
CA ALA A 543 42.44 -25.99 -19.12
C ALA A 543 41.06 -25.93 -18.43
N ALA A 544 40.76 -24.82 -17.76
CA ALA A 544 39.47 -24.62 -17.07
C ALA A 544 38.31 -24.58 -18.06
N MET A 545 38.44 -23.93 -19.22
CA MET A 545 37.43 -23.90 -20.30
C MET A 545 37.07 -25.31 -20.77
N ALA A 546 38.09 -26.13 -21.08
CA ALA A 546 37.88 -27.52 -21.52
C ALA A 546 37.19 -28.37 -20.43
N ALA A 547 37.68 -28.30 -19.20
CA ALA A 547 37.13 -29.03 -18.07
C ALA A 547 35.69 -28.58 -17.73
N MET A 548 35.40 -27.30 -17.76
CA MET A 548 34.07 -26.75 -17.50
C MET A 548 33.07 -27.21 -18.56
N ARG A 549 33.42 -27.15 -19.83
CA ARG A 549 32.56 -27.64 -20.92
C ARG A 549 32.19 -29.12 -20.73
N ALA A 550 33.17 -29.99 -20.42
CA ALA A 550 32.93 -31.42 -20.18
C ALA A 550 31.99 -31.65 -18.99
N ARG A 551 32.20 -30.92 -17.88
CA ARG A 551 31.34 -31.03 -16.69
C ARG A 551 29.90 -30.58 -16.98
N VAL A 552 29.73 -29.41 -17.61
CA VAL A 552 28.39 -28.87 -17.88
C VAL A 552 27.67 -29.76 -18.89
N ALA A 553 28.35 -30.28 -19.92
CA ALA A 553 27.75 -31.22 -20.86
C ALA A 553 27.27 -32.51 -20.19
N GLN A 554 27.94 -32.95 -19.13
CA GLN A 554 27.53 -34.12 -18.34
C GLN A 554 26.38 -33.78 -17.39
N ALA A 555 26.42 -32.63 -16.69
CA ALA A 555 25.44 -32.23 -15.69
C ALA A 555 24.12 -31.72 -16.30
N ALA A 556 24.20 -31.06 -17.46
CA ALA A 556 23.07 -30.46 -18.16
C ALA A 556 23.14 -30.70 -19.69
N PRO A 557 22.96 -31.99 -20.15
CA PRO A 557 23.17 -32.38 -21.54
C PRO A 557 22.22 -31.70 -22.55
N GLN A 558 21.13 -31.16 -22.10
CA GLN A 558 20.14 -30.45 -22.95
C GLN A 558 20.40 -28.95 -23.04
N ALA A 559 21.34 -28.38 -22.23
CA ALA A 559 21.59 -26.95 -22.21
C ALA A 559 22.33 -26.49 -23.46
N THR A 560 21.87 -25.39 -24.05
CA THR A 560 22.53 -24.74 -25.18
C THR A 560 23.69 -23.91 -24.66
N LEU A 561 24.93 -24.28 -25.01
CA LEU A 561 26.11 -23.52 -24.65
C LEU A 561 26.46 -22.51 -25.75
N THR A 562 26.52 -21.22 -25.41
CA THR A 562 26.78 -20.11 -26.35
C THR A 562 28.22 -19.59 -26.29
N GLY A 563 29.02 -20.09 -25.35
CA GLY A 563 30.43 -19.71 -25.16
C GLY A 563 30.81 -19.58 -23.68
N PHE A 564 31.77 -18.72 -23.43
CA PHE A 564 32.29 -18.41 -22.10
C PHE A 564 32.28 -16.89 -21.84
N LEU A 565 32.23 -16.55 -20.57
CA LEU A 565 32.48 -15.19 -20.09
C LEU A 565 33.75 -15.21 -19.24
N VAL A 566 34.71 -14.35 -19.56
CA VAL A 566 35.95 -14.18 -18.79
C VAL A 566 35.97 -12.77 -18.22
N GLN A 567 36.18 -12.66 -16.91
CA GLN A 567 36.19 -11.38 -16.19
C GLN A 567 37.38 -11.33 -15.23
N PRO A 568 38.13 -10.21 -15.17
CA PRO A 568 39.12 -9.99 -14.10
C PRO A 568 38.45 -10.08 -12.73
N MET A 569 39.13 -10.74 -11.77
CA MET A 569 38.61 -10.85 -10.40
C MET A 569 38.51 -9.46 -9.77
N ALA A 570 37.30 -9.07 -9.39
CA ALA A 570 37.04 -7.80 -8.73
C ALA A 570 37.13 -7.98 -7.21
N LYS A 571 37.82 -7.01 -6.54
CA LYS A 571 37.83 -6.90 -5.08
C LYS A 571 37.05 -5.68 -4.65
N GLY A 572 36.25 -5.80 -3.59
CA GLY A 572 35.47 -4.71 -3.02
C GLY A 572 35.44 -4.74 -1.51
N LEU A 573 34.77 -3.75 -0.93
CA LEU A 573 34.54 -3.64 0.51
C LEU A 573 33.26 -4.36 0.92
N GLY A 574 32.37 -4.62 -0.03
CA GLY A 574 31.13 -5.35 0.19
C GLY A 574 30.41 -5.71 -1.12
N GLU A 575 29.36 -6.47 -0.98
CA GLU A 575 28.56 -6.99 -2.07
C GLU A 575 27.08 -6.59 -1.90
N ALA A 576 26.42 -6.22 -2.98
CA ALA A 576 25.00 -5.93 -3.01
C ALA A 576 24.26 -6.84 -3.99
N ILE A 577 22.99 -7.09 -3.73
CA ILE A 577 22.01 -7.55 -4.72
C ILE A 577 21.26 -6.32 -5.21
N LEU A 578 21.22 -6.13 -6.50
CA LEU A 578 20.46 -5.05 -7.14
C LEU A 578 19.55 -5.65 -8.21
N GLY A 579 18.25 -5.63 -7.98
CA GLY A 579 17.26 -6.25 -8.84
C GLY A 579 16.19 -5.29 -9.34
N PHE A 580 15.58 -5.67 -10.45
CA PHE A 580 14.36 -5.09 -11.01
C PHE A 580 13.37 -6.20 -11.29
N ARG A 581 12.10 -5.98 -10.98
CA ARG A 581 11.02 -6.89 -11.39
C ARG A 581 9.71 -6.14 -11.58
N ARG A 582 8.80 -6.75 -12.35
CA ARG A 582 7.41 -6.32 -12.45
C ARG A 582 6.58 -7.10 -11.45
N ASP A 583 6.24 -6.43 -10.35
CA ASP A 583 5.33 -7.00 -9.35
C ASP A 583 3.90 -7.05 -9.93
N PRO A 584 3.15 -8.15 -9.73
CA PRO A 584 1.83 -8.34 -10.33
C PRO A 584 0.78 -7.35 -9.86
N GLU A 585 0.92 -6.79 -8.66
CA GLU A 585 -0.03 -5.81 -8.10
C GLU A 585 0.37 -4.37 -8.36
N VAL A 586 1.64 -4.03 -8.12
CA VAL A 586 2.08 -2.63 -8.10
C VAL A 586 2.90 -2.21 -9.32
N GLY A 587 3.25 -3.16 -10.20
CA GLY A 587 4.05 -2.91 -11.38
C GLY A 587 5.56 -2.88 -11.10
N PRO A 588 6.36 -2.05 -11.81
CA PRO A 588 7.81 -2.12 -11.75
C PRO A 588 8.36 -1.68 -10.38
N VAL A 589 9.23 -2.51 -9.79
CA VAL A 589 9.95 -2.26 -8.54
C VAL A 589 11.44 -2.51 -8.71
N VAL A 590 12.25 -1.77 -7.94
CA VAL A 590 13.68 -2.01 -7.79
C VAL A 590 13.97 -2.53 -6.39
N LEU A 591 14.86 -3.50 -6.29
CA LEU A 591 15.29 -4.17 -5.06
C LEU A 591 16.75 -3.84 -4.78
N LEU A 592 17.07 -3.54 -3.53
CA LEU A 592 18.44 -3.48 -3.03
C LEU A 592 18.55 -4.36 -1.79
N GLY A 593 19.58 -5.18 -1.72
CA GLY A 593 19.91 -6.01 -0.54
C GLY A 593 21.40 -6.17 -0.36
N THR A 594 21.79 -6.74 0.78
CA THR A 594 23.17 -7.24 0.97
C THR A 594 23.41 -8.42 0.04
N GLY A 595 24.56 -8.46 -0.64
CA GLY A 595 24.98 -9.56 -1.50
C GLY A 595 25.70 -10.68 -0.73
N GLY A 596 26.06 -11.76 -1.46
CA GLY A 596 26.79 -12.90 -0.94
C GLY A 596 25.91 -13.91 -0.20
N ILE A 597 26.53 -14.96 0.32
CA ILE A 597 25.87 -16.14 0.96
C ILE A 597 24.99 -15.72 2.17
N ALA A 598 25.36 -14.65 2.87
CA ALA A 598 24.60 -14.15 4.01
C ALA A 598 23.27 -13.48 3.63
N ALA A 599 23.08 -13.08 2.37
CA ALA A 599 21.88 -12.41 1.88
C ALA A 599 20.63 -13.28 1.99
N GLU A 600 20.74 -14.57 1.65
CA GLU A 600 19.64 -15.52 1.71
C GLU A 600 19.19 -15.79 3.16
N LEU A 601 20.11 -15.76 4.11
CA LEU A 601 19.86 -15.97 5.53
C LEU A 601 19.22 -14.76 6.22
N HIS A 602 19.71 -13.55 5.94
CA HIS A 602 19.31 -12.38 6.69
C HIS A 602 18.14 -11.61 6.09
N ARG A 603 17.80 -11.85 4.81
CA ARG A 603 16.73 -11.15 4.08
C ARG A 603 16.76 -9.63 4.26
N ASP A 604 17.98 -9.06 4.36
CA ASP A 604 18.20 -7.62 4.55
C ASP A 604 18.07 -6.91 3.21
N VAL A 605 16.82 -6.73 2.79
CA VAL A 605 16.45 -6.18 1.49
C VAL A 605 15.43 -5.05 1.64
N THR A 606 15.43 -4.12 0.69
CA THR A 606 14.43 -3.06 0.57
C THR A 606 13.93 -2.97 -0.86
N LEU A 607 12.68 -2.55 -1.03
CA LEU A 607 12.04 -2.31 -2.33
C LEU A 607 11.64 -0.84 -2.47
N ALA A 608 11.66 -0.35 -3.70
CA ALA A 608 11.07 0.93 -4.08
C ALA A 608 10.33 0.80 -5.41
N LEU A 609 9.26 1.57 -5.61
CA LEU A 609 8.56 1.66 -6.89
C LEU A 609 9.49 2.31 -7.93
N ALA A 610 9.69 1.65 -9.06
CA ALA A 610 10.54 2.18 -10.13
C ALA A 610 9.78 3.19 -11.04
N PRO A 611 10.46 4.20 -11.61
CA PRO A 611 11.85 4.56 -11.41
C PRO A 611 12.08 5.27 -10.07
N VAL A 612 13.29 5.23 -9.51
CA VAL A 612 13.65 5.94 -8.29
C VAL A 612 14.52 7.16 -8.60
N ASN A 613 14.44 8.18 -7.75
CA ASN A 613 15.33 9.34 -7.77
C ASN A 613 16.51 9.16 -6.80
N GLU A 614 17.42 10.14 -6.75
CA GLU A 614 18.61 10.09 -5.89
C GLU A 614 18.27 9.99 -4.40
N ALA A 615 17.30 10.76 -3.92
CA ALA A 615 16.90 10.76 -2.52
C ALA A 615 16.30 9.39 -2.12
N GLU A 616 15.48 8.79 -2.98
CA GLU A 616 14.92 7.46 -2.78
C GLU A 616 16.01 6.37 -2.79
N ALA A 617 16.97 6.44 -3.72
CA ALA A 617 18.09 5.50 -3.79
C ALA A 617 18.96 5.58 -2.52
N ARG A 618 19.27 6.79 -2.03
CA ARG A 618 19.96 6.99 -0.76
C ARG A 618 19.17 6.45 0.44
N ALA A 619 17.86 6.65 0.44
CA ALA A 619 16.99 6.09 1.47
C ALA A 619 16.94 4.55 1.44
N MET A 620 16.99 3.93 0.25
CA MET A 620 17.12 2.47 0.12
C MET A 620 18.41 1.96 0.76
N ILE A 621 19.55 2.60 0.47
CA ILE A 621 20.85 2.25 1.07
C ILE A 621 20.80 2.34 2.61
N GLY A 622 20.18 3.41 3.15
CA GLY A 622 20.04 3.61 4.58
C GLY A 622 19.15 2.57 5.29
N ARG A 623 18.22 1.94 4.58
CA ARG A 623 17.31 0.89 5.12
C ARG A 623 17.98 -0.49 5.18
N VAL A 624 18.93 -0.78 4.32
CA VAL A 624 19.68 -2.06 4.30
C VAL A 624 20.78 -2.01 5.36
N LYS A 625 20.62 -2.80 6.42
CA LYS A 625 21.53 -2.77 7.58
C LYS A 625 22.97 -3.09 7.20
N GLY A 626 23.19 -4.06 6.33
CA GLY A 626 24.53 -4.43 5.85
C GLY A 626 25.25 -3.29 5.12
N MET A 627 24.51 -2.39 4.47
CA MET A 627 25.10 -1.23 3.79
C MET A 627 25.63 -0.17 4.75
N GLN A 628 25.22 -0.18 6.02
CA GLN A 628 25.75 0.73 7.04
C GLN A 628 27.24 0.47 7.31
N LEU A 629 27.73 -0.75 7.14
CA LEU A 629 29.16 -1.07 7.24
C LEU A 629 29.96 -0.31 6.18
N LEU A 630 29.38 -0.15 4.99
CA LEU A 630 30.00 0.56 3.87
C LEU A 630 29.93 2.10 4.00
N ALA A 631 29.18 2.61 4.97
CA ALA A 631 29.12 4.03 5.29
C ALA A 631 30.29 4.50 6.19
N GLY A 632 31.29 3.64 6.46
CA GLY A 632 32.43 3.98 7.32
C GLY A 632 32.20 3.69 8.80
N TRP A 633 31.38 2.72 9.12
CA TRP A 633 31.07 2.31 10.49
C TRP A 633 32.36 2.02 11.29
N ARG A 634 32.48 2.66 12.46
CA ARG A 634 33.64 2.50 13.37
C ARG A 634 35.03 2.67 12.72
N GLY A 635 35.13 3.54 11.70
CA GLY A 635 36.38 3.82 11.00
C GLY A 635 36.77 2.81 9.92
N LEU A 636 35.84 1.93 9.51
CA LEU A 636 36.03 1.08 8.33
C LEU A 636 36.12 1.95 7.06
N PRO A 637 36.82 1.48 6.00
CA PRO A 637 36.87 2.17 4.73
C PRO A 637 35.45 2.37 4.18
N GLN A 638 35.21 3.56 3.62
CA GLN A 638 33.94 3.86 2.97
C GLN A 638 33.86 3.22 1.57
N GLY A 639 32.73 2.57 1.29
CA GLY A 639 32.36 2.12 -0.05
C GLY A 639 31.89 3.28 -0.92
N ASP A 640 31.93 3.09 -2.24
CA ASP A 640 31.42 4.08 -3.21
C ASP A 640 29.89 4.05 -3.25
N LEU A 641 29.26 4.62 -2.21
CA LEU A 641 27.81 4.70 -2.10
C LEU A 641 27.19 5.60 -3.17
N ASP A 642 27.93 6.58 -3.69
CA ASP A 642 27.47 7.43 -4.78
C ASP A 642 27.38 6.64 -6.09
N ALA A 643 28.33 5.75 -6.37
CA ALA A 643 28.24 4.83 -7.48
C ALA A 643 27.09 3.83 -7.30
N LEU A 644 26.84 3.34 -6.09
CA LEU A 644 25.69 2.48 -5.78
C LEU A 644 24.36 3.23 -6.01
N VAL A 645 24.26 4.50 -5.61
CA VAL A 645 23.07 5.34 -5.89
C VAL A 645 22.83 5.43 -7.39
N ARG A 646 23.87 5.72 -8.18
CA ARG A 646 23.77 5.76 -9.65
C ARG A 646 23.34 4.41 -10.23
N ALA A 647 23.86 3.31 -9.71
CA ALA A 647 23.47 1.96 -10.14
C ALA A 647 22.00 1.67 -9.86
N ILE A 648 21.48 2.01 -8.66
CA ILE A 648 20.07 1.83 -8.31
C ILE A 648 19.17 2.64 -9.25
N ILE A 649 19.50 3.90 -9.49
CA ILE A 649 18.74 4.77 -10.42
C ILE A 649 18.76 4.17 -11.82
N ALA A 650 19.93 3.73 -12.30
CA ALA A 650 20.11 3.14 -13.62
C ALA A 650 19.23 1.89 -13.81
N VAL A 651 19.29 0.93 -12.89
CA VAL A 651 18.48 -0.30 -12.94
C VAL A 651 16.99 0.01 -12.85
N SER A 652 16.59 0.98 -12.02
CA SER A 652 15.18 1.37 -11.91
C SER A 652 14.57 1.91 -13.22
N ARG A 653 15.40 2.40 -14.16
CA ARG A 653 14.97 2.85 -15.48
C ARG A 653 14.43 1.72 -16.36
N LEU A 654 14.70 0.46 -16.03
CA LEU A 654 14.09 -0.70 -16.69
C LEU A 654 12.55 -0.68 -16.63
N ALA A 655 11.96 0.14 -15.78
CA ALA A 655 10.52 0.42 -15.79
C ALA A 655 9.99 0.87 -17.17
N ALA A 656 10.82 1.52 -17.99
CA ALA A 656 10.49 1.93 -19.37
C ALA A 656 10.52 0.76 -20.39
N ARG A 657 11.10 -0.40 -20.05
CA ARG A 657 11.29 -1.55 -20.92
C ARG A 657 10.20 -2.58 -20.69
N ALA A 658 9.12 -2.51 -21.47
CA ALA A 658 7.98 -3.46 -21.34
C ALA A 658 8.39 -4.92 -21.62
N ASP A 659 9.44 -5.13 -22.38
CA ASP A 659 9.99 -6.43 -22.74
C ASP A 659 10.88 -7.07 -21.65
N VAL A 660 11.11 -6.39 -20.52
CA VAL A 660 11.86 -6.93 -19.36
C VAL A 660 10.90 -7.21 -18.21
N ALA A 661 10.75 -8.48 -17.84
CA ALA A 661 9.99 -8.91 -16.67
C ALA A 661 10.82 -8.79 -15.39
N GLU A 662 12.07 -9.26 -15.44
CA GLU A 662 12.97 -9.30 -14.28
C GLU A 662 14.41 -9.12 -14.73
N ALA A 663 15.23 -8.48 -13.90
CA ALA A 663 16.67 -8.31 -14.13
C ALA A 663 17.38 -8.21 -12.77
N GLU A 664 18.55 -8.85 -12.64
CA GLU A 664 19.29 -8.88 -11.36
C GLU A 664 20.79 -8.79 -11.60
N ILE A 665 21.47 -8.08 -10.72
CA ILE A 665 22.91 -8.08 -10.53
C ILE A 665 23.20 -8.68 -9.16
N ASN A 666 23.85 -9.84 -9.10
CA ASN A 666 24.13 -10.55 -7.84
C ASN A 666 25.39 -11.42 -7.96
N PRO A 667 26.57 -10.95 -7.42
CA PRO A 667 26.72 -9.69 -6.69
C PRO A 667 27.07 -8.46 -7.56
N LEU A 668 26.66 -7.29 -7.07
CA LEU A 668 27.25 -6.01 -7.42
C LEU A 668 28.34 -5.69 -6.40
N ILE A 669 29.60 -5.67 -6.81
CA ILE A 669 30.74 -5.46 -5.90
C ILE A 669 30.93 -3.96 -5.69
N ILE A 670 30.94 -3.50 -4.43
CA ILE A 670 31.13 -2.10 -4.06
C ILE A 670 32.59 -1.88 -3.70
N ARG A 671 33.28 -1.04 -4.46
CA ARG A 671 34.69 -0.67 -4.26
C ARG A 671 34.83 0.49 -3.27
N PRO A 672 36.05 0.80 -2.81
CA PRO A 672 36.29 2.01 -1.99
C PRO A 672 35.75 3.27 -2.68
N ALA A 673 35.44 4.29 -1.87
CA ALA A 673 34.90 5.58 -2.34
C ALA A 673 35.69 6.13 -3.54
N GLY A 674 34.97 6.55 -4.60
CA GLY A 674 35.55 7.05 -5.86
C GLY A 674 36.05 5.97 -6.85
N GLN A 675 35.95 4.67 -6.52
CA GLN A 675 36.38 3.58 -7.40
C GLN A 675 35.24 2.83 -8.08
N GLY A 676 34.00 3.23 -7.83
CA GLY A 676 32.83 2.70 -8.52
C GLY A 676 32.31 1.36 -7.96
N VAL A 677 31.44 0.76 -8.75
CA VAL A 677 30.86 -0.58 -8.52
C VAL A 677 31.18 -1.50 -9.70
N VAL A 678 31.18 -2.82 -9.48
CA VAL A 678 31.46 -3.82 -10.54
C VAL A 678 30.34 -4.84 -10.60
N VAL A 679 29.79 -5.05 -11.79
CA VAL A 679 28.84 -6.11 -12.07
C VAL A 679 29.61 -7.43 -12.12
N ALA A 680 29.47 -8.27 -11.10
CA ALA A 680 30.15 -9.56 -11.05
C ALA A 680 29.31 -10.69 -11.66
N ASP A 681 28.00 -10.71 -11.44
CA ASP A 681 27.07 -11.60 -12.12
C ASP A 681 25.79 -10.88 -12.49
N ALA A 682 25.15 -11.27 -13.59
CA ALA A 682 23.97 -10.63 -14.11
C ALA A 682 23.07 -11.61 -14.86
N TRP A 683 21.75 -11.43 -14.73
CA TRP A 683 20.78 -12.13 -15.54
C TRP A 683 19.55 -11.27 -15.82
N VAL A 684 18.77 -11.65 -16.83
CA VAL A 684 17.57 -10.95 -17.25
C VAL A 684 16.53 -11.97 -17.76
N VAL A 685 15.27 -11.73 -17.41
CA VAL A 685 14.12 -12.49 -17.91
C VAL A 685 13.29 -11.56 -18.79
N PRO A 686 13.10 -11.88 -20.06
CA PRO A 686 12.19 -11.15 -20.94
C PRO A 686 10.74 -11.31 -20.46
N SER A 687 9.91 -10.29 -20.75
CA SER A 687 8.45 -10.43 -20.60
C SER A 687 7.91 -11.42 -21.63
N PRO A 688 6.89 -12.23 -21.29
CA PRO A 688 6.27 -13.19 -22.19
C PRO A 688 5.59 -12.53 -23.40
#